data_5c2cd2b761da1d4b91c8718e5b3a52be
#
_entry.id   5c2cd2b761da1d4b91c8718e5b3a52be
#
_cell.length_a   1.000
_cell.length_b   1.000
_cell.length_c   1.000
_cell.angle_alpha   90.00
_cell.angle_beta   90.00
_cell.angle_gamma   90.00
#
_symmetry.space_group_name_H-M   'P 1'
#
loop_
_entity.id
_entity.type
_entity.pdbx_description
1 polymer ?
#
loop_
_entity_poly.entity_id
_entity_poly.type
_entity_poly.pdbx_seq_one_letter_code
_entity_poly.pdbx_strand_id
1 'polypeptide(L)'
;MAQQQKKRKKRKSKKFPLYMKSKLVVFFGILLACLCALIGRIMYIEYHNGEEYKKLVLSKQDYDSKIIPYQRGDILDTNGTVLATSVAVYNIILDCKVLTSDEKYIEPTVTALLSCFPKKLKEEEIRKYIAEEQKRAYIILAKGLSYDEVQKFVKLQEEVDDKGKKKNPDINGVWFETEYKRSYPYKTLAADVIGFTSAGDVGTTGLEHYYDDVLNGINGREYGYLNSNSDYEKTVIAPEDGDSIVISIDENIQAIVEEKIAEFNEAYTNNKTKGPGAKNIAVVMQNPNTGEIIAMASYPTFDLSKPRDLSAYYTKKQIKKMSQEETYAALNEIWKNYCVTETYEPGSVQKPFTVACGLETGTVKQSDTFYCDGYEVFGPDKIHCFDRSGHGTETVEGALMDSCNDSLMQMSYQIGAEKFLEYQSIFGFGQKTGIDLPGEAYTASLIYTLDKIKPVDLATNSFGQNYNCTMVQMISAFYSLINGGTYYQPHMLKKIVDAKGNTVSTYSPVALKQTVSSSTSALIREYLYHTVTSGTATSAKVDGYSLGGKTGTAQKYPRAEKNYLVSFMGFAPYENPQFVIYCVIDTPNVEDQAHSSYALNLTREILKEVYPYMNIYPDEEKTGVNEGKDITGAVGHDDAQLQDENGDGSIQDNQIPEETPGQENRQNGQDSQGEQDEQDEQDDPDNPE
;
A
#
# COMPACT_ATOMS: atom_id res chain seq x y z
N MET A 1 73.53 -20.30 60.47
CA MET A 1 72.46 -19.54 59.82
C MET A 1 72.52 -19.84 58.33
N ALA A 2 71.63 -20.71 57.82
CA ALA A 2 71.72 -21.24 56.49
C ALA A 2 70.73 -20.50 55.61
N GLN A 3 71.19 -19.85 54.54
CA GLN A 3 70.36 -19.24 53.49
C GLN A 3 69.91 -20.32 52.51
N GLN A 4 68.62 -20.60 52.46
CA GLN A 4 68.00 -21.44 51.41
C GLN A 4 67.77 -20.64 50.15
N GLN A 5 68.52 -20.90 49.10
CA GLN A 5 68.21 -20.41 47.73
C GLN A 5 67.10 -21.24 47.10
N LYS A 6 65.90 -20.62 46.84
CA LYS A 6 64.86 -21.22 46.06
C LYS A 6 65.20 -21.17 44.55
N LYS A 7 65.52 -22.32 43.94
CA LYS A 7 65.65 -22.47 42.46
C LYS A 7 64.36 -22.24 41.78
N ARG A 8 64.23 -21.16 40.98
CA ARG A 8 63.12 -20.94 40.03
C ARG A 8 63.21 -21.98 38.91
N LYS A 9 62.25 -22.90 38.82
CA LYS A 9 62.05 -23.79 37.63
C LYS A 9 61.69 -22.97 36.41
N LYS A 10 62.57 -22.95 35.39
CA LYS A 10 62.25 -22.42 34.06
C LYS A 10 61.12 -23.27 33.44
N ARG A 11 59.92 -22.65 33.20
CA ARG A 11 58.81 -23.24 32.38
C ARG A 11 59.36 -23.47 30.97
N LYS A 12 59.45 -24.71 30.51
CA LYS A 12 59.73 -25.07 29.13
C LYS A 12 58.51 -24.60 28.27
N SER A 13 58.74 -23.71 27.35
CA SER A 13 57.73 -23.35 26.36
C SER A 13 57.33 -24.57 25.52
N LYS A 14 56.10 -24.99 25.56
CA LYS A 14 55.61 -26.09 24.72
C LYS A 14 55.68 -25.63 23.27
N LYS A 15 56.58 -26.23 22.48
CA LYS A 15 56.64 -25.99 21.02
C LYS A 15 55.35 -26.53 20.37
N PHE A 16 54.67 -25.70 19.59
CA PHE A 16 53.48 -26.11 18.83
C PHE A 16 53.83 -27.26 17.87
N PRO A 17 53.03 -28.36 17.87
CA PRO A 17 53.22 -29.45 16.92
C PRO A 17 53.11 -28.96 15.46
N LEU A 18 53.84 -29.59 14.53
CA LEU A 18 53.86 -29.22 13.11
C LEU A 18 52.45 -29.16 12.50
N TYR A 19 51.56 -30.07 12.86
CA TYR A 19 50.14 -30.12 12.47
C TYR A 19 49.35 -28.87 12.91
N MET A 20 49.58 -28.34 14.11
CA MET A 20 48.92 -27.11 14.54
C MET A 20 49.46 -25.87 13.81
N LYS A 21 50.76 -25.86 13.46
CA LYS A 21 51.35 -24.80 12.65
C LYS A 21 50.72 -24.74 11.25
N SER A 22 50.52 -25.89 10.60
CA SER A 22 49.86 -25.96 9.29
C SER A 22 48.42 -25.48 9.32
N LYS A 23 47.64 -25.88 10.34
CA LYS A 23 46.26 -25.35 10.51
C LYS A 23 46.24 -23.84 10.77
N LEU A 24 47.19 -23.32 11.52
CA LEU A 24 47.31 -21.88 11.80
C LEU A 24 47.65 -21.11 10.52
N VAL A 25 48.55 -21.64 9.66
CA VAL A 25 48.91 -21.05 8.38
C VAL A 25 47.68 -21.03 7.45
N VAL A 26 46.91 -22.12 7.38
CA VAL A 26 45.68 -22.18 6.58
C VAL A 26 44.62 -21.17 7.10
N PHE A 27 44.44 -21.09 8.43
CA PHE A 27 43.53 -20.12 9.04
C PHE A 27 43.92 -18.68 8.72
N PHE A 28 45.23 -18.34 8.89
CA PHE A 28 45.71 -17.01 8.49
C PHE A 28 45.59 -16.75 7.01
N GLY A 29 45.75 -17.77 6.15
CA GLY A 29 45.53 -17.65 4.69
C GLY A 29 44.09 -17.32 4.37
N ILE A 30 43.13 -17.97 5.03
CA ILE A 30 41.68 -17.66 4.85
C ILE A 30 41.39 -16.26 5.37
N LEU A 31 41.91 -15.87 6.53
CA LEU A 31 41.67 -14.54 7.09
C LEU A 31 42.26 -13.44 6.20
N LEU A 32 43.44 -13.66 5.61
CA LEU A 32 44.07 -12.75 4.67
C LEU A 32 43.24 -12.65 3.38
N ALA A 33 42.70 -13.77 2.87
CA ALA A 33 41.83 -13.77 1.70
C ALA A 33 40.51 -12.99 1.92
N CYS A 34 39.91 -13.16 3.11
CA CYS A 34 38.75 -12.37 3.53
C CYS A 34 39.07 -10.87 3.62
N LEU A 35 40.24 -10.52 4.19
CA LEU A 35 40.65 -9.13 4.27
C LEU A 35 40.88 -8.51 2.88
N CYS A 36 41.51 -9.26 1.97
CA CYS A 36 41.69 -8.83 0.59
C CYS A 36 40.35 -8.66 -0.14
N ALA A 37 39.37 -9.54 0.12
CA ALA A 37 38.03 -9.43 -0.44
C ALA A 37 37.29 -8.18 0.09
N LEU A 38 37.42 -7.90 1.40
CA LEU A 38 36.87 -6.67 1.99
C LEU A 38 37.51 -5.41 1.42
N ILE A 39 38.83 -5.37 1.30
CA ILE A 39 39.52 -4.24 0.67
C ILE A 39 39.07 -4.08 -0.79
N GLY A 40 38.96 -5.17 -1.54
CA GLY A 40 38.47 -5.13 -2.92
C GLY A 40 37.03 -4.62 -2.99
N ARG A 41 36.17 -4.99 -2.04
CA ARG A 41 34.80 -4.48 -1.93
C ARG A 41 34.75 -3.00 -1.61
N ILE A 42 35.58 -2.53 -0.68
CA ILE A 42 35.68 -1.09 -0.34
C ILE A 42 36.16 -0.30 -1.55
N MET A 43 37.21 -0.74 -2.26
CA MET A 43 37.68 -0.09 -3.48
C MET A 43 36.63 -0.06 -4.58
N TYR A 44 35.86 -1.13 -4.71
CA TYR A 44 34.74 -1.18 -5.66
C TYR A 44 33.66 -0.15 -5.32
N ILE A 45 33.27 -0.06 -4.04
CA ILE A 45 32.27 0.91 -3.56
C ILE A 45 32.82 2.34 -3.76
N GLU A 46 34.09 2.60 -3.41
CA GLU A 46 34.71 3.91 -3.57
C GLU A 46 34.77 4.32 -5.05
N TYR A 47 35.08 3.39 -5.95
CA TYR A 47 35.14 3.66 -7.38
C TYR A 47 33.75 3.95 -8.00
N HIS A 48 32.71 3.19 -7.62
CA HIS A 48 31.37 3.35 -8.19
C HIS A 48 30.51 4.39 -7.48
N ASN A 49 30.63 4.52 -6.16
CA ASN A 49 29.74 5.38 -5.35
C ASN A 49 30.50 6.44 -4.53
N GLY A 50 31.81 6.56 -4.69
CA GLY A 50 32.66 7.42 -3.83
C GLY A 50 32.26 8.89 -3.86
N GLU A 51 31.88 9.42 -5.04
CA GLU A 51 31.42 10.81 -5.18
C GLU A 51 30.04 11.02 -4.52
N GLU A 52 29.16 10.05 -4.59
CA GLU A 52 27.84 10.06 -3.96
C GLU A 52 27.96 10.04 -2.44
N TYR A 53 28.79 9.15 -1.90
CA TYR A 53 29.06 9.12 -0.45
C TYR A 53 29.75 10.38 0.05
N LYS A 54 30.69 10.96 -0.72
CA LYS A 54 31.29 12.26 -0.37
C LYS A 54 30.23 13.35 -0.30
N LYS A 55 29.32 13.42 -1.26
CA LYS A 55 28.22 14.39 -1.28
C LYS A 55 27.28 14.17 -0.07
N LEU A 56 26.94 12.91 0.23
CA LEU A 56 26.09 12.57 1.37
C LEU A 56 26.74 12.96 2.70
N VAL A 57 28.03 12.70 2.89
CA VAL A 57 28.79 13.10 4.10
C VAL A 57 28.85 14.61 4.21
N LEU A 58 29.20 15.31 3.12
CA LEU A 58 29.26 16.77 3.10
C LEU A 58 27.89 17.41 3.37
N SER A 59 26.80 16.81 2.87
CA SER A 59 25.44 17.30 3.12
C SER A 59 25.00 17.16 4.59
N LYS A 60 25.62 16.26 5.36
CA LYS A 60 25.32 16.01 6.77
C LYS A 60 26.22 16.74 7.78
N GLN A 61 27.28 17.43 7.33
CA GLN A 61 28.19 18.15 8.25
C GLN A 61 27.65 19.54 8.57
N ASP A 62 27.49 19.86 9.87
CA ASP A 62 27.12 21.17 10.40
C ASP A 62 28.31 22.15 10.37
N TYR A 63 28.52 22.80 9.21
CA TYR A 63 29.34 24.01 9.10
C TYR A 63 28.44 25.17 8.66
N ASP A 64 28.93 26.42 8.79
CA ASP A 64 28.27 27.66 8.30
C ASP A 64 28.00 27.60 6.78
N SER A 65 27.13 26.71 6.36
CA SER A 65 26.82 26.46 4.97
C SER A 65 25.31 26.32 4.76
N LYS A 66 24.85 26.83 3.64
CA LYS A 66 23.46 26.76 3.23
C LYS A 66 23.18 25.43 2.56
N ILE A 67 22.15 24.71 3.01
CA ILE A 67 21.65 23.52 2.33
C ILE A 67 20.90 23.97 1.07
N ILE A 68 21.13 23.29 -0.05
CA ILE A 68 20.32 23.41 -1.25
C ILE A 68 19.47 22.16 -1.30
N PRO A 69 18.13 22.27 -1.08
CA PRO A 69 17.29 21.08 -1.04
C PRO A 69 17.19 20.43 -2.42
N TYR A 70 17.14 19.09 -2.44
CA TYR A 70 16.78 18.32 -3.62
C TYR A 70 15.26 18.38 -3.85
N GLN A 71 14.81 18.07 -5.04
CA GLN A 71 13.42 17.85 -5.38
C GLN A 71 13.13 16.34 -5.32
N ARG A 72 12.14 15.93 -4.52
CA ARG A 72 11.67 14.55 -4.47
C ARG A 72 11.00 14.19 -5.80
N GLY A 73 11.31 13.03 -6.37
CA GLY A 73 10.80 12.53 -7.63
C GLY A 73 9.27 12.44 -7.67
N ASP A 74 8.71 12.54 -8.84
CA ASP A 74 7.27 12.51 -9.07
C ASP A 74 6.73 11.07 -9.06
N ILE A 75 5.46 10.90 -8.71
CA ILE A 75 4.69 9.67 -8.95
C ILE A 75 3.74 9.98 -10.12
N LEU A 76 3.90 9.24 -11.20
CA LEU A 76 3.16 9.41 -12.45
C LEU A 76 2.28 8.18 -12.69
N ASP A 77 1.08 8.40 -13.22
CA ASP A 77 0.23 7.32 -13.70
C ASP A 77 0.78 6.64 -14.96
N THR A 78 0.10 5.64 -15.48
CA THR A 78 0.52 4.90 -16.68
C THR A 78 0.63 5.76 -17.93
N ASN A 79 -0.08 6.89 -17.99
CA ASN A 79 -0.15 7.83 -19.11
C ASN A 79 0.79 9.03 -18.92
N GLY A 80 1.47 9.15 -17.77
CA GLY A 80 2.34 10.27 -17.43
C GLY A 80 1.63 11.40 -16.69
N THR A 81 0.40 11.20 -16.22
CA THR A 81 -0.31 12.15 -15.37
C THR A 81 0.34 12.22 -14.01
N VAL A 82 0.56 13.43 -13.49
CA VAL A 82 1.24 13.65 -12.21
C VAL A 82 0.27 13.40 -11.05
N LEU A 83 0.51 12.33 -10.29
CA LEU A 83 -0.27 11.98 -9.08
C LEU A 83 0.32 12.60 -7.81
N ALA A 84 1.65 12.65 -7.72
CA ALA A 84 2.36 13.32 -6.63
C ALA A 84 3.60 14.04 -7.19
N THR A 85 3.84 15.27 -6.73
CA THR A 85 4.99 16.09 -7.16
C THR A 85 5.51 16.95 -6.01
N SER A 86 6.69 17.51 -6.16
CA SER A 86 7.28 18.44 -5.19
C SER A 86 7.28 19.85 -5.75
N VAL A 87 6.60 20.77 -5.08
CA VAL A 87 6.45 22.17 -5.49
C VAL A 87 7.37 23.04 -4.66
N ALA A 88 8.17 23.91 -5.33
CA ALA A 88 9.01 24.86 -4.64
C ALA A 88 8.17 25.86 -3.83
N VAL A 89 8.52 26.00 -2.56
CA VAL A 89 7.98 26.99 -1.63
C VAL A 89 9.12 27.75 -0.99
N TYR A 90 8.84 28.90 -0.42
CA TYR A 90 9.86 29.80 0.08
C TYR A 90 9.63 30.15 1.53
N ASN A 91 10.70 30.18 2.30
CA ASN A 91 10.71 30.65 3.68
C ASN A 91 11.31 32.08 3.71
N ILE A 92 10.70 32.98 4.46
CA ILE A 92 11.25 34.34 4.69
C ILE A 92 12.26 34.26 5.80
N ILE A 93 13.51 34.60 5.51
CA ILE A 93 14.58 34.63 6.48
C ILE A 93 14.92 36.06 6.79
N LEU A 94 14.96 36.40 8.09
CA LEU A 94 15.40 37.69 8.63
C LEU A 94 16.81 37.54 9.19
N ASP A 95 17.72 38.36 8.71
CA ASP A 95 19.05 38.52 9.23
C ASP A 95 19.05 39.83 10.11
N CYS A 96 18.84 39.66 11.39
CA CYS A 96 18.85 40.80 12.33
C CYS A 96 20.22 41.47 12.42
N LYS A 97 21.32 40.71 12.23
CA LYS A 97 22.68 41.27 12.26
C LYS A 97 22.90 42.26 11.12
N VAL A 98 22.45 41.91 9.89
CA VAL A 98 22.51 42.82 8.74
C VAL A 98 21.52 43.98 8.92
N LEU A 99 20.28 43.69 9.33
CA LEU A 99 19.23 44.69 9.46
C LEU A 99 19.58 45.74 10.51
N THR A 100 20.19 45.38 11.64
CA THR A 100 20.60 46.29 12.71
C THR A 100 21.99 46.89 12.53
N SER A 101 22.69 46.58 11.47
CA SER A 101 24.02 47.16 11.15
C SER A 101 23.95 48.65 10.83
N ASP A 102 22.80 49.15 10.37
CA ASP A 102 22.50 50.57 10.14
C ASP A 102 21.00 50.82 10.42
N GLU A 103 20.71 51.79 11.24
CA GLU A 103 19.34 52.11 11.69
C GLU A 103 18.40 52.48 10.51
N LYS A 104 18.95 53.00 9.41
CA LYS A 104 18.21 53.30 8.17
C LYS A 104 17.56 52.09 7.49
N TYR A 105 18.02 50.86 7.74
CA TYR A 105 17.47 49.62 7.12
C TYR A 105 16.19 49.15 7.81
N ILE A 106 15.98 49.49 9.09
CA ILE A 106 14.93 48.88 9.90
C ILE A 106 13.53 49.24 9.40
N GLU A 107 13.18 50.52 9.37
CA GLU A 107 11.82 50.96 9.01
C GLU A 107 11.43 50.64 7.54
N PRO A 108 12.31 50.88 6.55
CA PRO A 108 12.00 50.47 5.15
C PRO A 108 11.76 48.98 5.00
N THR A 109 12.57 48.14 5.64
CA THR A 109 12.45 46.69 5.57
C THR A 109 11.19 46.16 6.26
N VAL A 110 10.89 46.64 7.48
CA VAL A 110 9.66 46.28 8.21
C VAL A 110 8.42 46.67 7.40
N THR A 111 8.41 47.90 6.86
CA THR A 111 7.30 48.39 6.02
C THR A 111 7.10 47.55 4.78
N ALA A 112 8.19 47.19 4.08
CA ALA A 112 8.15 46.31 2.88
C ALA A 112 7.62 44.94 3.26
N LEU A 113 8.10 44.31 4.33
CA LEU A 113 7.62 42.99 4.79
C LEU A 113 6.13 43.02 5.10
N LEU A 114 5.65 44.00 5.84
CA LEU A 114 4.22 44.07 6.20
C LEU A 114 3.34 44.39 5.00
N SER A 115 3.81 45.18 4.04
CA SER A 115 3.07 45.51 2.82
C SER A 115 2.94 44.28 1.88
N CYS A 116 4.00 43.48 1.75
CA CYS A 116 4.00 42.30 0.87
C CYS A 116 3.33 41.09 1.54
N PHE A 117 3.42 40.92 2.85
CA PHE A 117 2.94 39.73 3.55
C PHE A 117 1.97 40.03 4.71
N PRO A 118 0.92 40.84 4.52
CA PRO A 118 0.07 41.36 5.61
C PRO A 118 -0.72 40.27 6.35
N LYS A 119 -0.93 39.10 5.71
CA LYS A 119 -1.64 37.95 6.30
C LYS A 119 -0.72 36.93 6.98
N LYS A 120 0.57 37.02 6.75
CA LYS A 120 1.58 36.05 7.22
C LYS A 120 2.45 36.57 8.34
N LEU A 121 2.66 37.89 8.40
CA LEU A 121 3.58 38.55 9.34
C LEU A 121 2.85 39.53 10.26
N LYS A 122 3.33 39.63 11.49
CA LYS A 122 2.88 40.63 12.49
C LYS A 122 4.03 41.55 12.87
N GLU A 123 3.77 42.83 12.88
CA GLU A 123 4.76 43.86 13.20
C GLU A 123 5.42 43.62 14.55
N GLU A 124 4.61 43.30 15.57
CA GLU A 124 5.08 43.04 16.94
C GLU A 124 6.14 41.93 17.00
N GLU A 125 5.93 40.85 16.25
CA GLU A 125 6.87 39.71 16.20
C GLU A 125 8.20 40.08 15.52
N ILE A 126 8.14 40.84 14.41
CA ILE A 126 9.33 41.31 13.71
C ILE A 126 10.13 42.25 14.60
N ARG A 127 9.47 43.24 15.21
CA ARG A 127 10.12 44.22 16.11
C ARG A 127 10.70 43.57 17.37
N LYS A 128 10.05 42.54 17.89
CA LYS A 128 10.58 41.72 18.97
C LYS A 128 11.90 41.06 18.60
N TYR A 129 11.98 40.40 17.43
CA TYR A 129 13.23 39.80 16.94
C TYR A 129 14.33 40.87 16.76
N ILE A 130 13.99 42.03 16.20
CA ILE A 130 14.94 43.14 16.03
C ILE A 130 15.49 43.60 17.35
N ALA A 131 14.68 43.65 18.40
CA ALA A 131 15.09 44.14 19.73
C ALA A 131 15.90 43.12 20.53
N GLU A 132 15.48 41.83 20.47
CA GLU A 132 16.02 40.77 21.34
C GLU A 132 17.15 39.96 20.69
N GLU A 133 17.17 39.86 19.34
CA GLU A 133 18.01 38.90 18.59
C GLU A 133 18.97 39.63 17.61
N GLN A 134 19.49 40.81 17.94
CA GLN A 134 20.29 41.66 17.03
C GLN A 134 21.52 40.96 16.39
N LYS A 135 22.08 39.95 17.05
CA LYS A 135 23.25 39.24 16.58
C LYS A 135 22.91 38.00 15.70
N ARG A 136 21.63 37.68 15.61
CA ARG A 136 21.18 36.48 14.94
C ARG A 136 21.02 36.71 13.43
N ALA A 137 21.74 35.95 12.61
CA ALA A 137 21.72 36.09 11.17
C ALA A 137 20.63 35.25 10.48
N TYR A 138 19.96 34.34 11.22
CA TYR A 138 18.98 33.41 10.65
C TYR A 138 17.76 33.29 11.58
N ILE A 139 16.65 33.90 11.16
CA ILE A 139 15.33 33.81 11.83
C ILE A 139 14.28 33.57 10.74
N ILE A 140 13.54 32.48 10.85
CA ILE A 140 12.44 32.20 9.93
C ILE A 140 11.21 32.99 10.38
N LEU A 141 10.79 33.99 9.59
CA LEU A 141 9.59 34.77 9.85
C LEU A 141 8.31 34.06 9.38
N ALA A 142 8.35 33.43 8.23
CA ALA A 142 7.24 32.66 7.70
C ALA A 142 7.75 31.54 6.79
N LYS A 143 6.98 30.46 6.69
CA LYS A 143 7.28 29.29 5.85
C LYS A 143 6.24 29.09 4.76
N GLY A 144 6.63 28.42 3.69
CA GLY A 144 5.75 27.88 2.68
C GLY A 144 5.02 28.93 1.83
N LEU A 145 5.72 30.00 1.46
CA LEU A 145 5.18 31.01 0.54
C LEU A 145 5.30 30.53 -0.90
N SER A 146 4.33 30.92 -1.72
CA SER A 146 4.40 30.67 -3.16
C SER A 146 5.40 31.62 -3.83
N TYR A 147 5.85 31.25 -5.03
CA TYR A 147 6.70 32.10 -5.87
C TYR A 147 6.09 33.49 -6.10
N ASP A 148 4.80 33.58 -6.38
CA ASP A 148 4.09 34.83 -6.64
C ASP A 148 4.04 35.76 -5.42
N GLU A 149 3.93 35.18 -4.20
CA GLU A 149 3.97 35.95 -2.94
C GLU A 149 5.36 36.57 -2.76
N VAL A 150 6.41 35.79 -2.97
CA VAL A 150 7.81 36.23 -2.81
C VAL A 150 8.21 37.25 -3.84
N GLN A 151 7.78 37.10 -5.11
CA GLN A 151 8.12 38.02 -6.20
C GLN A 151 7.68 39.45 -5.95
N LYS A 152 6.65 39.69 -5.13
CA LYS A 152 6.23 41.04 -4.75
C LYS A 152 7.30 41.77 -3.96
N PHE A 153 7.94 41.09 -3.02
CA PHE A 153 9.02 41.66 -2.20
C PHE A 153 10.33 41.78 -3.01
N VAL A 154 10.67 40.74 -3.78
CA VAL A 154 11.88 40.75 -4.63
C VAL A 154 11.84 41.90 -5.63
N LYS A 155 10.69 42.13 -6.29
CA LYS A 155 10.52 43.27 -7.21
C LYS A 155 10.72 44.60 -6.50
N LEU A 156 10.21 44.74 -5.27
CA LEU A 156 10.42 45.98 -4.46
C LEU A 156 11.90 46.19 -4.12
N GLN A 157 12.61 45.12 -3.76
CA GLN A 157 14.03 45.14 -3.40
C GLN A 157 14.96 45.40 -4.59
N GLU A 158 14.59 44.92 -5.78
CA GLU A 158 15.38 44.99 -7.00
C GLU A 158 14.97 46.14 -7.91
N GLU A 159 13.90 46.88 -7.61
CA GLU A 159 13.40 47.98 -8.43
C GLU A 159 14.49 49.03 -8.67
N VAL A 160 14.75 49.35 -9.94
CA VAL A 160 15.74 50.36 -10.35
C VAL A 160 15.06 51.53 -11.02
N ASP A 161 15.69 52.70 -10.94
CA ASP A 161 15.31 53.89 -11.67
C ASP A 161 15.80 53.82 -13.14
N ASP A 162 15.45 54.84 -13.93
CA ASP A 162 15.86 54.98 -15.33
C ASP A 162 17.39 55.04 -15.56
N LYS A 163 18.16 55.20 -14.48
CA LYS A 163 19.65 55.26 -14.49
C LYS A 163 20.26 53.97 -13.94
N GLY A 164 19.44 52.96 -13.66
CA GLY A 164 19.89 51.68 -13.12
C GLY A 164 20.25 51.67 -11.64
N LYS A 165 19.87 52.71 -10.87
CA LYS A 165 20.10 52.80 -9.42
C LYS A 165 18.89 52.21 -8.70
N LYS A 166 19.15 51.40 -7.65
CA LYS A 166 18.06 50.84 -6.81
C LYS A 166 17.19 51.95 -6.23
N LYS A 167 15.89 51.86 -6.37
CA LYS A 167 14.90 52.76 -5.79
C LYS A 167 14.78 52.59 -4.28
N ASN A 168 14.92 51.37 -3.80
CA ASN A 168 14.75 50.98 -2.41
C ASN A 168 16.05 50.37 -1.82
N PRO A 169 17.18 51.15 -1.79
CA PRO A 169 18.49 50.60 -1.40
C PRO A 169 18.55 50.25 0.11
N ASP A 170 17.61 50.73 0.92
CA ASP A 170 17.59 50.57 2.38
C ASP A 170 16.73 49.36 2.81
N ILE A 171 16.10 48.60 1.86
CA ILE A 171 15.49 47.30 2.14
C ILE A 171 16.59 46.25 2.20
N ASN A 172 16.95 45.81 3.41
CA ASN A 172 18.09 44.95 3.64
C ASN A 172 17.84 43.93 4.77
N GLY A 173 18.67 42.89 4.88
CA GLY A 173 18.56 41.89 5.96
C GLY A 173 17.39 40.90 5.78
N VAL A 174 16.83 40.77 4.57
CA VAL A 174 15.80 39.75 4.24
C VAL A 174 16.18 39.01 3.00
N TRP A 175 16.06 37.70 3.06
CA TRP A 175 16.26 36.81 1.92
C TRP A 175 15.31 35.63 1.98
N PHE A 176 15.23 34.86 0.90
CA PHE A 176 14.30 33.74 0.77
C PHE A 176 15.08 32.45 0.62
N GLU A 177 14.61 31.43 1.36
CA GLU A 177 15.17 30.08 1.27
C GLU A 177 14.16 29.17 0.60
N THR A 178 14.61 28.48 -0.44
CA THR A 178 13.78 27.52 -1.15
C THR A 178 13.67 26.24 -0.32
N GLU A 179 12.46 25.73 -0.23
CA GLU A 179 12.10 24.43 0.35
C GLU A 179 11.15 23.76 -0.65
N TYR A 180 11.10 22.44 -0.70
CA TYR A 180 10.10 21.75 -1.47
C TYR A 180 8.99 21.24 -0.57
N LYS A 181 7.76 21.31 -1.07
CA LYS A 181 6.58 20.78 -0.41
C LYS A 181 5.92 19.76 -1.31
N ARG A 182 5.67 18.55 -0.77
CA ARG A 182 4.94 17.52 -1.49
C ARG A 182 3.51 17.98 -1.78
N SER A 183 3.06 17.75 -3.00
CA SER A 183 1.76 18.15 -3.53
C SER A 183 1.09 16.98 -4.23
N TYR A 184 -0.19 16.83 -3.98
CA TYR A 184 -1.05 15.77 -4.52
C TYR A 184 -2.21 16.44 -5.27
N PRO A 185 -2.10 16.62 -6.60
CA PRO A 185 -3.08 17.40 -7.39
C PRO A 185 -4.51 16.88 -7.27
N TYR A 186 -4.67 15.57 -7.19
CA TYR A 186 -5.97 14.90 -7.15
C TYR A 186 -6.49 14.60 -5.73
N LYS A 187 -5.75 15.01 -4.70
CA LYS A 187 -6.14 14.94 -3.28
C LYS A 187 -6.47 13.52 -2.78
N THR A 188 -7.69 13.01 -3.08
CA THR A 188 -8.18 11.73 -2.56
C THR A 188 -7.94 10.57 -3.49
N LEU A 189 -7.60 10.83 -4.77
CA LEU A 189 -7.44 9.80 -5.77
C LEU A 189 -6.28 8.86 -5.42
N ALA A 190 -6.55 7.57 -5.38
CA ALA A 190 -5.60 6.51 -5.03
C ALA A 190 -4.84 6.79 -3.71
N ALA A 191 -5.51 7.41 -2.72
CA ALA A 191 -4.83 7.95 -1.54
C ALA A 191 -4.09 6.88 -0.73
N ASP A 192 -4.67 5.72 -0.56
CA ASP A 192 -4.11 4.56 0.15
C ASP A 192 -3.03 3.81 -0.66
N VAL A 193 -3.00 4.02 -1.98
CA VAL A 193 -1.96 3.52 -2.89
C VAL A 193 -0.77 4.47 -2.92
N ILE A 194 -1.01 5.76 -3.23
CA ILE A 194 0.06 6.76 -3.32
C ILE A 194 0.72 6.95 -1.96
N GLY A 195 -0.08 7.12 -0.91
CA GLY A 195 0.41 7.46 0.41
C GLY A 195 0.88 8.91 0.51
N PHE A 196 1.53 9.25 1.62
CA PHE A 196 1.97 10.62 1.88
C PHE A 196 3.33 10.66 2.57
N THR A 197 3.97 11.84 2.53
CA THR A 197 5.23 12.11 3.21
C THR A 197 4.99 12.84 4.54
N SER A 198 5.87 12.61 5.50
CA SER A 198 5.98 13.38 6.75
C SER A 198 7.05 14.47 6.63
N ALA A 199 7.32 15.19 7.75
CA ALA A 199 8.36 16.20 7.78
C ALA A 199 9.73 15.62 7.37
N GLY A 200 10.44 16.34 6.50
CA GLY A 200 11.73 15.92 5.96
C GLY A 200 11.62 15.01 4.73
N ASP A 201 10.49 15.05 4.04
CA ASP A 201 10.19 14.27 2.83
C ASP A 201 10.27 12.74 2.99
N VAL A 202 10.08 12.25 4.21
CA VAL A 202 10.07 10.80 4.51
C VAL A 202 8.73 10.20 4.13
N GLY A 203 8.72 9.21 3.26
CA GLY A 203 7.53 8.46 2.87
C GLY A 203 6.93 7.69 4.07
N THR A 204 5.65 7.91 4.35
CA THR A 204 4.99 7.37 5.56
C THR A 204 4.11 6.17 5.24
N THR A 205 3.37 6.20 4.15
CA THR A 205 2.46 5.14 3.70
C THR A 205 2.54 4.97 2.18
N GLY A 206 1.94 3.92 1.64
CA GLY A 206 1.78 3.71 0.20
C GLY A 206 3.10 3.65 -0.58
N LEU A 207 3.04 4.02 -1.84
CA LEU A 207 4.20 4.06 -2.74
C LEU A 207 5.24 5.11 -2.31
N GLU A 208 4.80 6.21 -1.68
CA GLU A 208 5.72 7.18 -1.06
C GLU A 208 6.67 6.53 -0.06
N HIS A 209 6.18 5.54 0.70
CA HIS A 209 7.00 4.78 1.63
C HIS A 209 7.77 3.65 0.95
N TYR A 210 7.12 2.89 0.06
CA TYR A 210 7.74 1.73 -0.56
C TYR A 210 8.93 2.11 -1.46
N TYR A 211 8.81 3.22 -2.18
CA TYR A 211 9.83 3.76 -3.08
C TYR A 211 10.55 4.99 -2.50
N ASP A 212 10.61 5.13 -1.17
CA ASP A 212 11.22 6.29 -0.51
C ASP A 212 12.67 6.52 -0.96
N ASP A 213 13.47 5.43 -1.05
CA ASP A 213 14.87 5.49 -1.48
C ASP A 213 15.05 5.91 -2.96
N VAL A 214 14.05 5.64 -3.81
CA VAL A 214 14.06 6.03 -5.24
C VAL A 214 13.62 7.48 -5.40
N LEU A 215 12.55 7.84 -4.69
CA LEU A 215 11.94 9.17 -4.78
C LEU A 215 12.78 10.25 -4.08
N ASN A 216 13.56 9.89 -3.06
CA ASN A 216 14.44 10.84 -2.38
C ASN A 216 15.70 11.11 -3.20
N GLY A 217 16.16 12.35 -3.12
CA GLY A 217 17.43 12.80 -3.68
C GLY A 217 18.47 13.08 -2.60
N ILE A 218 19.53 13.75 -2.99
CA ILE A 218 20.62 14.15 -2.12
C ILE A 218 20.70 15.67 -2.09
N ASN A 219 20.64 16.25 -0.89
CA ASN A 219 20.78 17.69 -0.72
C ASN A 219 22.13 18.19 -1.21
N GLY A 220 22.12 19.25 -1.97
CA GLY A 220 23.30 20.04 -2.31
C GLY A 220 23.72 20.95 -1.16
N ARG A 221 24.82 21.62 -1.32
CA ARG A 221 25.38 22.50 -0.31
C ARG A 221 26.09 23.70 -0.93
N GLU A 222 25.85 24.86 -0.36
CA GLU A 222 26.60 26.06 -0.64
C GLU A 222 27.42 26.42 0.60
N TYR A 223 28.72 26.52 0.47
CA TYR A 223 29.60 26.96 1.53
C TYR A 223 30.65 27.90 0.95
N GLY A 224 31.12 28.82 1.76
CA GLY A 224 32.14 29.74 1.36
C GLY A 224 33.16 29.99 2.45
N TYR A 225 34.34 30.34 2.06
CA TYR A 225 35.41 30.77 2.95
C TYR A 225 36.04 32.06 2.43
N LEU A 226 36.59 32.86 3.32
CA LEU A 226 37.39 34.02 2.96
C LEU A 226 38.80 33.51 2.57
N ASN A 227 39.19 33.75 1.33
CA ASN A 227 40.55 33.45 0.88
C ASN A 227 41.59 34.37 1.53
N SER A 228 42.87 34.14 1.27
CA SER A 228 43.97 34.92 1.82
C SER A 228 43.94 36.44 1.46
N ASN A 229 43.14 36.82 0.46
CA ASN A 229 42.94 38.20 0.03
C ASN A 229 41.66 38.81 0.59
N SER A 230 40.95 38.14 1.50
CA SER A 230 39.64 38.51 2.06
C SER A 230 38.50 38.52 1.02
N ASP A 231 38.68 37.88 -0.14
CA ASP A 231 37.60 37.64 -1.09
C ASP A 231 36.82 36.41 -0.66
N TYR A 232 35.51 36.45 -0.80
CA TYR A 232 34.61 35.33 -0.45
C TYR A 232 34.58 34.36 -1.64
N GLU A 233 35.23 33.21 -1.49
CA GLU A 233 35.14 32.12 -2.44
C GLU A 233 33.98 31.19 -2.09
N LYS A 234 33.03 31.08 -3.00
CA LYS A 234 31.81 30.30 -2.88
C LYS A 234 32.00 28.97 -3.61
N THR A 235 31.80 27.89 -2.87
CA THR A 235 31.71 26.52 -3.45
C THR A 235 30.27 26.07 -3.39
N VAL A 236 29.73 25.57 -4.51
CA VAL A 236 28.38 25.02 -4.61
C VAL A 236 28.49 23.56 -5.02
N ILE A 237 27.95 22.68 -4.19
CA ILE A 237 27.64 21.30 -4.53
C ILE A 237 26.17 21.30 -4.92
N ALA A 238 25.86 20.98 -6.17
CA ALA A 238 24.49 20.90 -6.65
C ALA A 238 23.74 19.75 -5.95
N PRO A 239 22.44 19.89 -5.69
CA PRO A 239 21.63 18.77 -5.24
C PRO A 239 21.51 17.73 -6.35
N GLU A 240 21.22 16.51 -5.97
CA GLU A 240 20.78 15.43 -6.86
C GLU A 240 19.31 15.16 -6.57
N ASP A 241 18.44 15.44 -7.54
CA ASP A 241 17.01 15.23 -7.40
C ASP A 241 16.68 13.73 -7.40
N GLY A 242 15.60 13.36 -6.71
CA GLY A 242 15.12 11.99 -6.71
C GLY A 242 14.57 11.56 -8.07
N ASP A 243 14.63 10.25 -8.32
CA ASP A 243 14.03 9.66 -9.51
C ASP A 243 12.53 9.56 -9.38
N SER A 244 11.81 9.72 -10.48
CA SER A 244 10.36 9.60 -10.55
C SER A 244 9.95 8.17 -10.90
N ILE A 245 8.81 7.73 -10.41
CA ILE A 245 8.23 6.43 -10.75
C ILE A 245 7.01 6.61 -11.65
N VAL A 246 6.90 5.77 -12.68
CA VAL A 246 5.69 5.61 -13.48
C VAL A 246 5.02 4.31 -13.07
N ILE A 247 3.77 4.39 -12.65
CA ILE A 247 3.01 3.25 -12.14
C ILE A 247 1.97 2.76 -13.15
N SER A 248 1.41 1.59 -12.91
CA SER A 248 0.41 0.96 -13.78
C SER A 248 -1.02 1.46 -13.57
N ILE A 249 -1.28 2.19 -12.47
CA ILE A 249 -2.57 2.82 -12.23
C ILE A 249 -2.90 3.77 -13.40
N ASP A 250 -4.11 3.66 -13.92
CA ASP A 250 -4.70 4.61 -14.86
C ASP A 250 -5.57 5.59 -14.07
N GLU A 251 -5.23 6.87 -14.11
CA GLU A 251 -5.91 7.93 -13.36
C GLU A 251 -7.41 7.97 -13.65
N ASN A 252 -7.81 7.79 -14.91
CA ASN A 252 -9.21 7.87 -15.30
C ASN A 252 -10.02 6.64 -14.84
N ILE A 253 -9.43 5.42 -14.95
CA ILE A 253 -10.08 4.20 -14.45
C ILE A 253 -10.18 4.27 -12.91
N GLN A 254 -9.13 4.73 -12.25
CA GLN A 254 -9.14 4.94 -10.80
C GLN A 254 -10.24 5.92 -10.38
N ALA A 255 -10.39 7.04 -11.11
CA ALA A 255 -11.42 8.04 -10.84
C ALA A 255 -12.83 7.46 -11.01
N ILE A 256 -13.08 6.70 -12.09
CA ILE A 256 -14.37 6.01 -12.31
C ILE A 256 -14.67 5.08 -11.13
N VAL A 257 -13.71 4.26 -10.71
CA VAL A 257 -13.89 3.32 -9.61
C VAL A 257 -14.21 4.05 -8.30
N GLU A 258 -13.47 5.10 -7.96
CA GLU A 258 -13.71 5.88 -6.74
C GLU A 258 -15.05 6.62 -6.77
N GLU A 259 -15.45 7.16 -7.93
CA GLU A 259 -16.76 7.80 -8.11
C GLU A 259 -17.89 6.82 -7.84
N LYS A 260 -17.83 5.61 -8.41
CA LYS A 260 -18.88 4.59 -8.19
C LYS A 260 -18.89 4.05 -6.76
N ILE A 261 -17.74 3.94 -6.10
CA ILE A 261 -17.67 3.65 -4.67
C ILE A 261 -18.37 4.76 -3.85
N ALA A 262 -18.12 6.03 -4.19
CA ALA A 262 -18.74 7.16 -3.51
C ALA A 262 -20.27 7.21 -3.76
N GLU A 263 -20.74 6.98 -4.98
CA GLU A 263 -22.17 6.86 -5.33
C GLU A 263 -22.85 5.76 -4.52
N PHE A 264 -22.23 4.57 -4.43
CA PHE A 264 -22.75 3.48 -3.60
C PHE A 264 -22.83 3.88 -2.13
N ASN A 265 -21.75 4.43 -1.58
CA ASN A 265 -21.73 4.86 -0.19
C ASN A 265 -22.81 5.92 0.08
N GLU A 266 -23.02 6.88 -0.81
CA GLU A 266 -24.06 7.90 -0.69
C GLU A 266 -25.47 7.28 -0.72
N ALA A 267 -25.73 6.39 -1.68
CA ALA A 267 -27.03 5.73 -1.87
C ALA A 267 -27.48 4.95 -0.62
N TYR A 268 -26.56 4.34 0.10
CA TYR A 268 -26.85 3.52 1.27
C TYR A 268 -26.50 4.19 2.62
N THR A 269 -26.06 5.46 2.61
CA THR A 269 -25.77 6.23 3.84
C THR A 269 -27.05 6.44 4.64
N ASN A 270 -27.00 6.13 5.96
CA ASN A 270 -28.13 6.20 6.88
C ASN A 270 -29.35 5.31 6.48
N ASN A 271 -29.13 4.26 5.72
CA ASN A 271 -30.23 3.41 5.24
C ASN A 271 -30.81 2.56 6.39
N LYS A 272 -30.14 1.49 6.84
CA LYS A 272 -30.58 0.68 8.00
C LYS A 272 -30.21 1.34 9.33
N THR A 273 -28.97 1.80 9.43
CA THR A 273 -28.43 2.44 10.62
C THR A 273 -27.83 3.79 10.25
N LYS A 274 -27.73 4.69 11.24
CA LYS A 274 -27.05 5.96 11.04
C LYS A 274 -25.55 5.75 10.83
N GLY A 275 -25.05 6.06 9.66
CA GLY A 275 -23.64 5.88 9.29
C GLY A 275 -23.41 5.81 7.81
N PRO A 276 -22.20 5.42 7.38
CA PRO A 276 -21.86 5.26 5.97
C PRO A 276 -22.66 4.12 5.31
N GLY A 277 -22.60 4.06 3.98
CA GLY A 277 -23.30 3.06 3.16
C GLY A 277 -22.76 1.64 3.31
N ALA A 278 -21.53 1.48 3.78
CA ALA A 278 -20.91 0.23 4.20
C ALA A 278 -19.79 0.50 5.19
N LYS A 279 -19.31 -0.54 5.90
CA LYS A 279 -18.12 -0.43 6.74
C LYS A 279 -16.88 -0.17 5.87
N ASN A 280 -16.68 -1.03 4.87
CA ASN A 280 -15.64 -0.84 3.86
C ASN A 280 -16.19 -1.22 2.48
N ILE A 281 -15.66 -0.56 1.45
CA ILE A 281 -15.90 -0.89 0.06
C ILE A 281 -14.54 -0.88 -0.62
N ALA A 282 -14.22 -1.91 -1.38
CA ALA A 282 -12.95 -1.93 -2.08
C ALA A 282 -13.07 -2.57 -3.47
N VAL A 283 -12.34 -2.02 -4.43
CA VAL A 283 -12.29 -2.53 -5.80
C VAL A 283 -10.84 -2.54 -6.27
N VAL A 284 -10.44 -3.68 -6.85
CA VAL A 284 -9.16 -3.84 -7.53
C VAL A 284 -9.41 -4.24 -8.97
N MET A 285 -8.74 -3.58 -9.91
CA MET A 285 -8.66 -4.01 -11.31
C MET A 285 -7.22 -4.35 -11.66
N GLN A 286 -7.01 -5.50 -12.32
CA GLN A 286 -5.67 -6.02 -12.60
C GLN A 286 -5.60 -6.62 -14.00
N ASN A 287 -4.46 -6.44 -14.69
CA ASN A 287 -4.20 -7.06 -15.97
C ASN A 287 -3.81 -8.55 -15.77
N PRO A 288 -4.60 -9.50 -16.27
CA PRO A 288 -4.33 -10.92 -16.05
C PRO A 288 -3.06 -11.44 -16.76
N ASN A 289 -2.54 -10.70 -17.74
CA ASN A 289 -1.42 -11.14 -18.58
C ASN A 289 -0.07 -10.57 -18.13
N THR A 290 -0.07 -9.62 -17.20
CA THR A 290 1.14 -8.96 -16.70
C THR A 290 1.23 -8.91 -15.18
N GLY A 291 0.10 -8.95 -14.47
CA GLY A 291 0.01 -8.71 -13.04
C GLY A 291 -0.02 -7.22 -12.66
N GLU A 292 -0.06 -6.31 -13.62
CA GLU A 292 -0.17 -4.86 -13.38
C GLU A 292 -1.50 -4.50 -12.72
N ILE A 293 -1.47 -3.69 -11.65
CA ILE A 293 -2.67 -3.12 -11.04
C ILE A 293 -3.11 -1.91 -11.85
N ILE A 294 -4.29 -1.98 -12.44
CA ILE A 294 -4.87 -0.92 -13.29
C ILE A 294 -5.57 0.14 -12.44
N ALA A 295 -6.29 -0.31 -11.40
CA ALA A 295 -6.93 0.54 -10.41
C ALA A 295 -7.01 -0.21 -9.07
N MET A 296 -6.89 0.51 -7.96
CA MET A 296 -7.06 -0.01 -6.61
C MET A 296 -7.62 1.10 -5.73
N ALA A 297 -8.84 0.93 -5.26
CA ALA A 297 -9.54 1.94 -4.48
C ALA A 297 -10.23 1.32 -3.27
N SER A 298 -10.26 2.03 -2.16
CA SER A 298 -10.99 1.62 -0.97
C SER A 298 -11.72 2.79 -0.29
N TYR A 299 -12.79 2.48 0.42
CA TYR A 299 -13.51 3.36 1.32
C TYR A 299 -13.48 2.74 2.73
N PRO A 300 -13.19 3.51 3.77
CA PRO A 300 -12.93 4.96 3.82
C PRO A 300 -11.61 5.38 3.13
N THR A 301 -11.53 6.64 2.70
CA THR A 301 -10.36 7.26 2.08
C THR A 301 -10.01 8.58 2.77
N PHE A 302 -8.90 9.23 2.38
CA PHE A 302 -8.45 10.49 3.01
C PHE A 302 -7.84 11.47 1.99
N ASP A 303 -7.75 12.75 2.37
CA ASP A 303 -7.09 13.78 1.56
C ASP A 303 -5.57 13.74 1.80
N LEU A 304 -4.80 13.38 0.79
CA LEU A 304 -3.33 13.33 0.81
C LEU A 304 -2.69 14.68 1.20
N SER A 305 -3.38 15.80 0.92
CA SER A 305 -2.91 17.13 1.32
C SER A 305 -3.13 17.41 2.82
N LYS A 306 -3.99 16.61 3.49
CA LYS A 306 -4.34 16.71 4.89
C LYS A 306 -4.51 15.33 5.54
N PRO A 307 -3.52 14.47 5.49
CA PRO A 307 -3.68 13.05 5.82
C PRO A 307 -4.08 12.79 7.29
N ARG A 308 -4.00 13.81 8.15
CA ARG A 308 -4.38 13.73 9.57
C ARG A 308 -5.74 14.35 9.87
N ASP A 309 -6.50 14.73 8.85
CA ASP A 309 -7.83 15.34 9.02
C ASP A 309 -8.91 14.25 9.13
N LEU A 310 -9.42 14.06 10.33
CA LEU A 310 -10.51 13.12 10.64
C LEU A 310 -11.91 13.72 10.47
N SER A 311 -12.03 14.96 9.99
CA SER A 311 -13.30 15.70 9.97
C SER A 311 -14.34 15.11 8.99
N ALA A 312 -13.92 14.29 8.05
CA ALA A 312 -14.82 13.55 7.14
C ALA A 312 -15.62 12.44 7.88
N TYR A 313 -15.07 11.89 8.95
CA TYR A 313 -15.62 10.72 9.65
C TYR A 313 -16.10 11.01 11.07
N TYR A 314 -15.52 12.05 11.69
CA TYR A 314 -15.79 12.40 13.09
C TYR A 314 -16.17 13.86 13.25
N THR A 315 -17.14 14.14 14.10
CA THR A 315 -17.50 15.51 14.45
C THR A 315 -16.38 16.18 15.24
N LYS A 316 -16.30 17.52 15.16
CA LYS A 316 -15.33 18.32 15.95
C LYS A 316 -15.37 18.01 17.45
N LYS A 317 -16.55 17.63 17.99
CA LYS A 317 -16.72 17.27 19.40
C LYS A 317 -16.12 15.90 19.71
N GLN A 318 -16.25 14.95 18.80
CA GLN A 318 -15.63 13.62 18.91
C GLN A 318 -14.12 13.74 18.83
N ILE A 319 -13.58 14.40 17.80
CA ILE A 319 -12.13 14.59 17.62
C ILE A 319 -11.49 15.23 18.86
N LYS A 320 -12.14 16.27 19.46
CA LYS A 320 -11.63 16.92 20.70
C LYS A 320 -11.63 16.01 21.93
N LYS A 321 -12.42 14.95 21.94
CA LYS A 321 -12.53 14.01 23.07
C LYS A 321 -11.64 12.77 22.90
N MET A 322 -11.16 12.52 21.71
CA MET A 322 -10.27 11.40 21.44
C MET A 322 -8.98 11.54 22.22
N SER A 323 -8.56 10.47 22.84
CA SER A 323 -7.18 10.31 23.33
C SER A 323 -6.21 10.28 22.16
N GLN A 324 -4.93 10.39 22.45
CA GLN A 324 -3.90 10.26 21.43
C GLN A 324 -3.92 8.87 20.78
N GLU A 325 -4.15 7.82 21.56
CA GLU A 325 -4.26 6.44 21.09
C GLU A 325 -5.46 6.26 20.17
N GLU A 326 -6.65 6.75 20.57
CA GLU A 326 -7.85 6.70 19.72
C GLU A 326 -7.66 7.50 18.42
N THR A 327 -6.98 8.64 18.50
CA THR A 327 -6.66 9.43 17.29
C THR A 327 -5.74 8.65 16.34
N TYR A 328 -4.68 8.02 16.86
CA TYR A 328 -3.80 7.20 16.02
C TYR A 328 -4.49 5.96 15.46
N ALA A 329 -5.35 5.32 16.23
CA ALA A 329 -6.15 4.19 15.76
C ALA A 329 -7.07 4.61 14.60
N ALA A 330 -7.78 5.74 14.75
CA ALA A 330 -8.65 6.27 13.71
C ALA A 330 -7.88 6.70 12.45
N LEU A 331 -6.68 7.29 12.61
CA LEU A 331 -5.83 7.65 11.47
C LEU A 331 -5.30 6.40 10.77
N ASN A 332 -4.84 5.41 11.50
CA ASN A 332 -4.37 4.15 10.92
C ASN A 332 -5.48 3.44 10.13
N GLU A 333 -6.72 3.52 10.61
CA GLU A 333 -7.85 2.92 9.91
C GLU A 333 -8.09 3.55 8.53
N ILE A 334 -8.02 4.87 8.41
CA ILE A 334 -8.20 5.55 7.11
C ILE A 334 -6.97 5.51 6.20
N TRP A 335 -5.76 5.24 6.75
CA TRP A 335 -4.53 5.14 5.98
C TRP A 335 -4.26 3.74 5.42
N LYS A 336 -4.96 2.72 5.94
CA LYS A 336 -4.80 1.35 5.48
C LYS A 336 -5.28 1.21 4.04
N ASN A 337 -4.53 0.49 3.24
CA ASN A 337 -5.03 -0.03 1.98
C ASN A 337 -5.77 -1.34 2.25
N TYR A 338 -7.09 -1.31 2.20
CA TYR A 338 -7.94 -2.47 2.49
C TYR A 338 -7.55 -3.70 1.66
N CYS A 339 -7.18 -3.50 0.39
CA CYS A 339 -6.92 -4.58 -0.55
C CYS A 339 -5.72 -5.44 -0.19
N VAL A 340 -4.73 -4.88 0.55
CA VAL A 340 -3.49 -5.57 0.92
C VAL A 340 -3.37 -5.86 2.41
N THR A 341 -4.06 -5.08 3.27
CA THR A 341 -3.90 -5.18 4.73
C THR A 341 -5.00 -5.96 5.42
N GLU A 342 -6.23 -5.93 4.89
CA GLU A 342 -7.36 -6.61 5.52
C GLU A 342 -7.49 -8.05 5.04
N THR A 343 -7.84 -8.93 5.99
CA THR A 343 -8.05 -10.35 5.72
C THR A 343 -9.48 -10.74 6.03
N TYR A 344 -10.06 -11.58 5.20
CA TYR A 344 -11.45 -12.00 5.34
C TYR A 344 -11.66 -13.39 4.72
N GLU A 345 -12.75 -14.04 5.09
CA GLU A 345 -13.22 -15.28 4.47
C GLU A 345 -13.76 -14.95 3.06
N PRO A 346 -13.23 -15.53 1.98
CA PRO A 346 -13.61 -15.13 0.61
C PRO A 346 -15.01 -15.56 0.19
N GLY A 347 -15.60 -16.54 0.86
CA GLY A 347 -16.89 -17.11 0.46
C GLY A 347 -16.85 -17.76 -0.92
N SER A 348 -17.96 -17.71 -1.64
CA SER A 348 -18.16 -18.47 -2.89
C SER A 348 -17.21 -18.10 -4.03
N VAL A 349 -16.43 -17.02 -3.96
CA VAL A 349 -15.33 -16.76 -4.93
C VAL A 349 -14.19 -17.77 -4.82
N GLN A 350 -14.16 -18.61 -3.74
CA GLN A 350 -13.27 -19.75 -3.60
C GLN A 350 -13.64 -20.92 -4.53
N LYS A 351 -14.89 -21.09 -4.89
CA LYS A 351 -15.39 -22.30 -5.58
C LYS A 351 -14.68 -22.60 -6.91
N PRO A 352 -14.36 -21.63 -7.77
CA PRO A 352 -13.58 -21.87 -8.98
C PRO A 352 -12.23 -22.56 -8.71
N PHE A 353 -11.57 -22.24 -7.59
CA PHE A 353 -10.28 -22.87 -7.22
C PHE A 353 -10.46 -24.32 -6.79
N THR A 354 -11.54 -24.63 -6.07
CA THR A 354 -11.88 -26.01 -5.69
C THR A 354 -12.17 -26.86 -6.91
N VAL A 355 -12.97 -26.35 -7.84
CA VAL A 355 -13.26 -27.04 -9.11
C VAL A 355 -11.98 -27.22 -9.93
N ALA A 356 -11.16 -26.17 -10.06
CA ALA A 356 -9.88 -26.23 -10.79
C ALA A 356 -8.93 -27.27 -10.17
N CYS A 357 -8.84 -27.34 -8.84
CA CYS A 357 -8.06 -28.36 -8.14
C CYS A 357 -8.56 -29.77 -8.47
N GLY A 358 -9.87 -30.01 -8.45
CA GLY A 358 -10.47 -31.31 -8.78
C GLY A 358 -10.18 -31.73 -10.23
N LEU A 359 -10.37 -30.82 -11.18
CA LEU A 359 -10.10 -31.05 -12.61
C LEU A 359 -8.62 -31.31 -12.88
N GLU A 360 -7.74 -30.50 -12.32
CA GLU A 360 -6.29 -30.57 -12.54
C GLU A 360 -5.68 -31.83 -11.95
N THR A 361 -6.15 -32.25 -10.77
CA THR A 361 -5.72 -33.52 -10.15
C THR A 361 -6.40 -34.76 -10.73
N GLY A 362 -7.40 -34.58 -11.61
CA GLY A 362 -8.19 -35.64 -12.19
C GLY A 362 -9.07 -36.39 -11.21
N THR A 363 -9.23 -35.86 -9.98
CA THR A 363 -10.15 -36.42 -8.95
C THR A 363 -11.59 -36.07 -9.25
N VAL A 364 -11.83 -34.94 -9.92
CA VAL A 364 -13.13 -34.54 -10.47
C VAL A 364 -13.00 -34.49 -12.00
N LYS A 365 -13.97 -35.02 -12.73
CA LYS A 365 -14.04 -34.95 -14.17
C LYS A 365 -15.17 -34.04 -14.63
N GLN A 366 -15.04 -33.40 -15.77
CA GLN A 366 -16.10 -32.55 -16.35
C GLN A 366 -17.47 -33.28 -16.46
N SER A 367 -17.46 -34.61 -16.65
CA SER A 367 -18.66 -35.44 -16.78
C SER A 367 -19.31 -35.83 -15.44
N ASP A 368 -18.66 -35.52 -14.31
CA ASP A 368 -19.16 -35.91 -13.00
C ASP A 368 -20.39 -35.10 -12.63
N THR A 369 -21.25 -35.73 -11.83
CA THR A 369 -22.45 -35.06 -11.26
C THR A 369 -22.49 -35.28 -9.76
N PHE A 370 -23.07 -34.32 -9.05
CA PHE A 370 -23.21 -34.29 -7.61
C PHE A 370 -24.67 -34.11 -7.27
N TYR A 371 -25.12 -34.68 -6.19
CA TYR A 371 -26.51 -34.53 -5.76
C TYR A 371 -26.58 -33.65 -4.53
N CYS A 372 -27.26 -32.52 -4.66
CA CYS A 372 -27.49 -31.57 -3.58
C CYS A 372 -28.89 -31.79 -2.97
N ASP A 373 -28.93 -32.25 -1.74
CA ASP A 373 -30.17 -32.36 -0.93
C ASP A 373 -30.29 -31.20 0.09
N GLY A 374 -29.43 -30.17 -0.07
CA GLY A 374 -29.45 -28.95 0.76
C GLY A 374 -28.51 -28.96 1.95
N TYR A 375 -27.79 -30.07 2.23
CA TYR A 375 -26.81 -30.10 3.33
C TYR A 375 -25.91 -31.34 3.28
N GLU A 376 -24.77 -31.24 3.98
CA GLU A 376 -23.88 -32.37 4.28
C GLU A 376 -23.74 -32.55 5.82
N VAL A 377 -23.51 -33.79 6.27
CA VAL A 377 -23.43 -34.15 7.70
C VAL A 377 -22.02 -34.56 8.09
N PHE A 378 -21.47 -33.93 9.12
CA PHE A 378 -20.12 -34.15 9.65
C PHE A 378 -20.18 -34.48 11.14
N GLY A 379 -20.40 -35.76 11.44
CA GLY A 379 -20.61 -36.19 12.84
C GLY A 379 -21.85 -35.52 13.44
N PRO A 380 -21.71 -34.65 14.45
CA PRO A 380 -22.84 -33.88 14.99
C PRO A 380 -23.22 -32.66 14.17
N ASP A 381 -22.35 -32.19 13.29
CA ASP A 381 -22.48 -30.93 12.58
C ASP A 381 -23.21 -31.13 11.24
N LYS A 382 -24.05 -30.17 10.88
CA LYS A 382 -24.79 -30.11 9.63
C LYS A 382 -24.48 -28.84 8.90
N ILE A 383 -23.80 -28.92 7.76
CA ILE A 383 -23.46 -27.79 6.94
C ILE A 383 -24.48 -27.67 5.80
N HIS A 384 -25.11 -26.52 5.70
CA HIS A 384 -26.19 -26.30 4.74
C HIS A 384 -25.68 -25.66 3.44
N CYS A 385 -26.30 -26.07 2.34
CA CYS A 385 -26.32 -25.27 1.13
C CYS A 385 -27.12 -23.99 1.35
N PHE A 386 -26.90 -22.94 0.54
CA PHE A 386 -27.72 -21.74 0.63
C PHE A 386 -29.17 -22.05 0.20
N ASP A 387 -29.37 -22.91 -0.82
CA ASP A 387 -30.68 -23.51 -1.09
C ASP A 387 -30.84 -24.72 -0.21
N ARG A 388 -31.67 -24.57 0.85
CA ARG A 388 -31.95 -25.63 1.84
C ARG A 388 -32.87 -26.73 1.30
N SER A 389 -33.55 -26.48 0.17
CA SER A 389 -34.38 -27.49 -0.51
C SER A 389 -33.52 -28.39 -1.41
N GLY A 390 -32.29 -27.97 -1.70
CA GLY A 390 -31.33 -28.63 -2.56
C GLY A 390 -31.54 -28.34 -4.03
N HIS A 391 -30.43 -28.26 -4.77
CA HIS A 391 -30.41 -28.03 -6.21
C HIS A 391 -30.73 -29.32 -7.03
N GLY A 392 -30.78 -30.48 -6.37
CA GLY A 392 -30.89 -31.75 -7.05
C GLY A 392 -29.57 -32.21 -7.67
N THR A 393 -29.64 -32.78 -8.88
CA THR A 393 -28.44 -33.26 -9.57
C THR A 393 -27.76 -32.13 -10.34
N GLU A 394 -26.54 -31.78 -9.89
CA GLU A 394 -25.70 -30.76 -10.46
C GLU A 394 -24.54 -31.33 -11.28
N THR A 395 -24.23 -30.74 -12.42
CA THR A 395 -22.95 -30.95 -13.11
C THR A 395 -21.85 -30.14 -12.39
N VAL A 396 -20.57 -30.36 -12.72
CA VAL A 396 -19.46 -29.53 -12.21
C VAL A 396 -19.65 -28.05 -12.57
N GLU A 397 -20.13 -27.79 -13.78
CA GLU A 397 -20.48 -26.44 -14.25
C GLU A 397 -21.67 -25.86 -13.50
N GLY A 398 -22.78 -26.61 -13.41
CA GLY A 398 -23.99 -26.21 -12.68
C GLY A 398 -23.69 -25.83 -11.23
N ALA A 399 -22.86 -26.61 -10.55
CA ALA A 399 -22.42 -26.33 -9.19
C ALA A 399 -21.72 -24.96 -9.03
N LEU A 400 -21.02 -24.47 -10.08
CA LEU A 400 -20.47 -23.10 -10.09
C LEU A 400 -21.51 -22.05 -10.45
N MET A 401 -22.39 -22.32 -11.44
CA MET A 401 -23.42 -21.40 -11.90
C MET A 401 -24.41 -21.09 -10.79
N ASP A 402 -24.90 -22.14 -10.10
CA ASP A 402 -25.87 -22.06 -9.01
C ASP A 402 -25.22 -21.87 -7.64
N SER A 403 -23.89 -21.78 -7.64
CA SER A 403 -23.11 -21.58 -6.39
C SER A 403 -23.41 -22.61 -5.30
N CYS A 404 -23.59 -23.91 -5.66
CA CYS A 404 -23.97 -24.98 -4.77
C CYS A 404 -22.85 -25.29 -3.75
N ASN A 405 -23.10 -25.11 -2.42
CA ASN A 405 -22.13 -25.45 -1.38
C ASN A 405 -21.97 -26.95 -1.25
N ASP A 406 -23.07 -27.68 -1.32
CA ASP A 406 -23.14 -29.13 -1.12
C ASP A 406 -22.29 -29.86 -2.17
N SER A 407 -22.48 -29.56 -3.46
CA SER A 407 -21.64 -30.13 -4.53
C SER A 407 -20.15 -29.85 -4.34
N LEU A 408 -19.79 -28.66 -3.84
CA LEU A 408 -18.38 -28.30 -3.55
C LEU A 408 -17.82 -29.08 -2.35
N MET A 409 -18.62 -29.32 -1.32
CA MET A 409 -18.24 -30.19 -0.19
C MET A 409 -17.96 -31.62 -0.67
N GLN A 410 -18.86 -32.18 -1.48
CA GLN A 410 -18.66 -33.51 -2.09
C GLN A 410 -17.40 -33.56 -2.95
N MET A 411 -17.15 -32.57 -3.82
CA MET A 411 -15.91 -32.44 -4.58
C MET A 411 -14.68 -32.43 -3.68
N SER A 412 -14.72 -31.69 -2.55
CA SER A 412 -13.58 -31.59 -1.65
C SER A 412 -13.19 -32.96 -1.04
N TYR A 413 -14.16 -33.87 -0.82
CA TYR A 413 -13.86 -35.22 -0.36
C TYR A 413 -13.19 -36.05 -1.42
N GLN A 414 -13.60 -35.91 -2.69
CA GLN A 414 -12.95 -36.60 -3.79
C GLN A 414 -11.52 -36.11 -3.98
N ILE A 415 -11.28 -34.82 -3.79
CA ILE A 415 -9.95 -34.20 -3.85
C ILE A 415 -9.07 -34.68 -2.69
N GLY A 416 -9.63 -34.67 -1.47
CA GLY A 416 -8.92 -34.97 -0.23
C GLY A 416 -8.07 -33.81 0.29
N ALA A 417 -7.83 -33.80 1.59
CA ALA A 417 -7.19 -32.68 2.31
C ALA A 417 -5.78 -32.35 1.79
N GLU A 418 -4.96 -33.37 1.51
CA GLU A 418 -3.57 -33.18 1.04
C GLU A 418 -3.51 -32.40 -0.25
N LYS A 419 -4.22 -32.84 -1.29
CA LYS A 419 -4.26 -32.16 -2.59
C LYS A 419 -4.94 -30.79 -2.51
N PHE A 420 -5.98 -30.66 -1.72
CA PHE A 420 -6.68 -29.40 -1.54
C PHE A 420 -5.75 -28.33 -0.95
N LEU A 421 -5.01 -28.65 0.13
CA LEU A 421 -4.05 -27.73 0.75
C LEU A 421 -2.83 -27.46 -0.14
N GLU A 422 -2.36 -28.46 -0.90
CA GLU A 422 -1.31 -28.28 -1.89
C GLU A 422 -1.72 -27.23 -2.93
N TYR A 423 -2.94 -27.35 -3.49
CA TYR A 423 -3.45 -26.41 -4.47
C TYR A 423 -3.77 -25.02 -3.86
N GLN A 424 -4.21 -24.97 -2.62
CA GLN A 424 -4.33 -23.71 -1.88
C GLN A 424 -3.00 -22.96 -1.86
N SER A 425 -1.90 -23.66 -1.61
CA SER A 425 -0.54 -23.11 -1.66
C SER A 425 -0.08 -22.78 -3.09
N ILE A 426 -0.42 -23.63 -4.09
CA ILE A 426 -0.13 -23.36 -5.50
C ILE A 426 -0.81 -22.06 -5.97
N PHE A 427 -2.04 -21.81 -5.56
CA PHE A 427 -2.75 -20.56 -5.84
C PHE A 427 -2.21 -19.35 -5.05
N GLY A 428 -1.31 -19.57 -4.08
CA GLY A 428 -0.66 -18.48 -3.32
C GLY A 428 -1.35 -18.09 -2.03
N PHE A 429 -2.41 -18.80 -1.62
CA PHE A 429 -3.02 -18.55 -0.32
C PHE A 429 -2.05 -18.90 0.82
N GLY A 430 -2.06 -18.09 1.87
CA GLY A 430 -1.11 -18.20 2.98
C GLY A 430 0.29 -17.64 2.68
N GLN A 431 0.53 -17.07 1.49
CA GLN A 431 1.82 -16.52 1.09
C GLN A 431 1.65 -15.02 0.76
N LYS A 432 2.71 -14.23 0.98
CA LYS A 432 2.73 -12.86 0.46
C LYS A 432 2.80 -12.89 -1.06
N THR A 433 2.05 -12.01 -1.70
CA THR A 433 2.06 -11.87 -3.17
C THR A 433 3.32 -11.16 -3.66
N GLY A 434 3.95 -10.37 -2.78
CA GLY A 434 5.10 -9.55 -3.11
C GLY A 434 4.73 -8.30 -3.92
N ILE A 435 3.49 -7.82 -3.77
CA ILE A 435 3.08 -6.53 -4.32
C ILE A 435 3.97 -5.41 -3.77
N ASP A 436 4.29 -4.43 -4.60
CA ASP A 436 5.12 -3.28 -4.28
C ASP A 436 4.38 -2.20 -3.47
N LEU A 437 3.70 -2.64 -2.40
CA LEU A 437 3.05 -1.80 -1.39
C LEU A 437 3.42 -2.27 0.01
N PRO A 438 3.54 -1.33 0.97
CA PRO A 438 3.79 -1.70 2.36
C PRO A 438 2.54 -2.28 3.03
N GLY A 439 2.75 -3.04 4.10
CA GLY A 439 1.65 -3.49 4.96
C GLY A 439 0.90 -4.74 4.47
N GLU A 440 1.42 -5.46 3.47
CA GLU A 440 0.80 -6.70 3.03
C GLU A 440 0.67 -7.69 4.19
N ALA A 441 -0.58 -8.13 4.46
CA ALA A 441 -0.89 -8.99 5.58
C ALA A 441 -0.25 -10.37 5.45
N TYR A 442 0.18 -10.92 6.58
CA TYR A 442 0.71 -12.28 6.67
C TYR A 442 -0.43 -13.26 6.98
N THR A 443 -0.78 -14.12 6.02
CA THR A 443 -1.94 -15.00 6.09
C THR A 443 -1.60 -16.47 6.32
N ALA A 444 -0.33 -16.85 6.51
CA ALA A 444 0.06 -18.24 6.69
C ALA A 444 -0.54 -18.90 7.95
N SER A 445 -0.77 -18.12 9.02
CA SER A 445 -1.44 -18.60 10.23
C SER A 445 -2.96 -18.70 10.10
N LEU A 446 -3.52 -18.15 9.02
CA LEU A 446 -4.96 -18.08 8.75
C LEU A 446 -5.46 -19.16 7.79
N ILE A 447 -4.60 -20.13 7.45
CA ILE A 447 -4.94 -21.31 6.66
C ILE A 447 -4.63 -22.57 7.46
N TYR A 448 -5.32 -23.65 7.15
CA TYR A 448 -5.09 -24.94 7.81
C TYR A 448 -3.82 -25.62 7.32
N THR A 449 -3.20 -26.40 8.22
CA THR A 449 -2.16 -27.35 7.90
C THR A 449 -2.74 -28.78 7.88
N LEU A 450 -2.07 -29.70 7.18
CA LEU A 450 -2.58 -31.06 6.99
C LEU A 450 -2.83 -31.82 8.31
N ASP A 451 -2.04 -31.53 9.35
CA ASP A 451 -2.17 -32.13 10.68
C ASP A 451 -3.34 -31.55 11.52
N LYS A 452 -3.90 -30.41 11.10
CA LYS A 452 -4.96 -29.71 11.82
C LYS A 452 -6.33 -29.77 11.14
N ILE A 453 -6.36 -29.87 9.82
CA ILE A 453 -7.60 -29.81 9.06
C ILE A 453 -8.47 -31.06 9.34
N LYS A 454 -9.71 -30.81 9.74
CA LYS A 454 -10.74 -31.84 9.95
C LYS A 454 -11.63 -31.95 8.69
N PRO A 455 -12.42 -33.03 8.55
CA PRO A 455 -13.33 -33.15 7.39
C PRO A 455 -14.31 -31.97 7.25
N VAL A 456 -14.83 -31.43 8.36
CA VAL A 456 -15.71 -30.25 8.36
C VAL A 456 -14.97 -28.98 7.89
N ASP A 457 -13.70 -28.83 8.27
CA ASP A 457 -12.89 -27.68 7.87
C ASP A 457 -12.58 -27.76 6.36
N LEU A 458 -12.27 -28.94 5.84
CA LEU A 458 -12.07 -29.17 4.41
C LEU A 458 -13.33 -28.81 3.61
N ALA A 459 -14.49 -29.27 4.10
CA ALA A 459 -15.77 -28.98 3.48
C ALA A 459 -16.05 -27.48 3.43
N THR A 460 -15.89 -26.77 4.55
CA THR A 460 -16.15 -25.33 4.58
C THR A 460 -15.10 -24.51 3.81
N ASN A 461 -13.83 -24.95 3.77
CA ASN A 461 -12.81 -24.34 2.94
C ASN A 461 -13.13 -24.45 1.45
N SER A 462 -13.82 -25.52 1.00
CA SER A 462 -14.16 -25.72 -0.40
C SER A 462 -15.04 -24.64 -1.01
N PHE A 463 -15.83 -23.95 -0.17
CA PHE A 463 -16.67 -22.81 -0.56
C PHE A 463 -16.27 -21.50 0.10
N GLY A 464 -15.05 -21.43 0.68
CA GLY A 464 -14.40 -20.20 1.09
C GLY A 464 -14.71 -19.71 2.51
N GLN A 465 -15.00 -20.61 3.43
CA GLN A 465 -15.12 -20.31 4.86
C GLN A 465 -14.04 -21.01 5.68
N ASN A 466 -13.82 -20.54 6.91
CA ASN A 466 -12.82 -21.05 7.85
C ASN A 466 -11.36 -20.92 7.39
N TYR A 467 -11.07 -19.99 6.50
CA TYR A 467 -9.72 -19.49 6.22
C TYR A 467 -9.80 -18.05 5.71
N ASN A 468 -8.73 -17.27 5.89
CA ASN A 468 -8.70 -15.87 5.47
C ASN A 468 -7.62 -15.62 4.42
N CYS A 469 -7.93 -14.70 3.52
CA CYS A 469 -7.00 -14.17 2.52
C CYS A 469 -7.21 -12.66 2.34
N THR A 470 -6.28 -11.99 1.66
CA THR A 470 -6.43 -10.59 1.25
C THR A 470 -7.07 -10.49 -0.14
N MET A 471 -7.56 -9.29 -0.51
CA MET A 471 -8.08 -9.07 -1.86
C MET A 471 -7.00 -9.28 -2.93
N VAL A 472 -5.77 -8.80 -2.68
CA VAL A 472 -4.67 -8.95 -3.64
C VAL A 472 -4.27 -10.42 -3.81
N GLN A 473 -4.30 -11.25 -2.76
CA GLN A 473 -4.10 -12.70 -2.90
C GLN A 473 -5.20 -13.33 -3.75
N MET A 474 -6.45 -13.00 -3.48
CA MET A 474 -7.60 -13.58 -4.17
C MET A 474 -7.63 -13.22 -5.65
N ILE A 475 -7.46 -11.95 -6.02
CA ILE A 475 -7.48 -11.53 -7.43
C ILE A 475 -6.25 -12.09 -8.18
N SER A 476 -5.08 -12.14 -7.52
CA SER A 476 -3.86 -12.69 -8.14
C SER A 476 -3.95 -14.20 -8.39
N ALA A 477 -4.57 -14.93 -7.48
CA ALA A 477 -4.90 -16.33 -7.70
C ALA A 477 -5.91 -16.49 -8.85
N PHE A 478 -6.98 -15.66 -8.87
CA PHE A 478 -8.07 -15.80 -9.82
C PHE A 478 -7.64 -15.56 -11.26
N TYR A 479 -6.86 -14.51 -11.55
CA TYR A 479 -6.45 -14.31 -12.93
C TYR A 479 -5.61 -15.48 -13.48
N SER A 480 -4.88 -16.19 -12.62
CA SER A 480 -4.17 -17.39 -13.05
C SER A 480 -5.10 -18.51 -13.47
N LEU A 481 -6.34 -18.54 -12.98
CA LEU A 481 -7.35 -19.51 -13.45
C LEU A 481 -7.86 -19.20 -14.87
N ILE A 482 -7.78 -17.93 -15.31
CA ILE A 482 -8.45 -17.51 -16.57
C ILE A 482 -7.49 -17.10 -17.68
N ASN A 483 -6.17 -17.03 -17.39
CA ASN A 483 -5.15 -16.59 -18.34
C ASN A 483 -4.29 -17.75 -18.92
N GLY A 484 -4.73 -18.99 -18.77
CA GLY A 484 -3.95 -20.17 -19.17
C GLY A 484 -3.09 -20.76 -18.07
N GLY A 485 -3.23 -20.31 -16.81
CA GLY A 485 -2.61 -20.88 -15.63
C GLY A 485 -1.38 -20.13 -15.12
N THR A 486 -0.98 -19.01 -15.70
CA THR A 486 0.22 -18.29 -15.28
C THR A 486 -0.07 -17.36 -14.11
N TYR A 487 0.65 -17.52 -13.00
CA TYR A 487 0.60 -16.62 -11.85
C TYR A 487 1.74 -15.59 -11.94
N TYR A 488 1.39 -14.35 -12.18
CA TYR A 488 2.33 -13.23 -12.17
C TYR A 488 2.46 -12.61 -10.78
N GLN A 489 3.58 -11.97 -10.49
CA GLN A 489 3.69 -11.12 -9.32
C GLN A 489 2.88 -9.84 -9.54
N PRO A 490 1.91 -9.52 -8.65
CA PRO A 490 1.19 -8.24 -8.75
C PRO A 490 2.15 -7.08 -8.50
N HIS A 491 2.02 -6.01 -9.28
CA HIS A 491 2.90 -4.86 -9.18
C HIS A 491 2.25 -3.58 -9.72
N MET A 492 2.78 -2.45 -9.28
CA MET A 492 2.40 -1.11 -9.74
C MET A 492 3.50 -0.43 -10.54
N LEU A 493 4.78 -0.68 -10.23
CA LEU A 493 5.88 -0.05 -10.94
C LEU A 493 5.95 -0.51 -12.40
N LYS A 494 5.99 0.44 -13.32
CA LYS A 494 6.28 0.22 -14.76
C LYS A 494 7.70 0.61 -15.10
N LYS A 495 8.16 1.76 -14.66
CA LYS A 495 9.52 2.25 -14.92
C LYS A 495 9.93 3.34 -13.93
N ILE A 496 11.24 3.51 -13.78
CA ILE A 496 11.86 4.62 -13.08
C ILE A 496 12.45 5.56 -14.11
N VAL A 497 12.26 6.86 -13.93
CA VAL A 497 12.79 7.91 -14.81
C VAL A 497 13.57 8.94 -13.98
N ASP A 498 14.71 9.38 -14.50
CA ASP A 498 15.51 10.42 -13.84
C ASP A 498 14.84 11.81 -13.92
N ALA A 499 15.38 12.78 -13.20
CA ALA A 499 14.90 14.17 -13.22
C ALA A 499 14.93 14.85 -14.60
N LYS A 500 15.58 14.23 -15.60
CA LYS A 500 15.64 14.72 -16.99
C LYS A 500 14.65 14.00 -17.90
N GLY A 501 13.89 13.04 -17.36
CA GLY A 501 12.92 12.23 -18.10
C GLY A 501 13.53 11.02 -18.82
N ASN A 502 14.80 10.67 -18.58
CA ASN A 502 15.38 9.46 -19.16
C ASN A 502 14.97 8.24 -18.35
N THR A 503 14.69 7.13 -19.03
CA THR A 503 14.39 5.88 -18.35
C THR A 503 15.65 5.29 -17.70
N VAL A 504 15.63 5.16 -16.37
CA VAL A 504 16.68 4.53 -15.56
C VAL A 504 16.50 3.01 -15.56
N SER A 505 15.27 2.56 -15.32
CA SER A 505 14.92 1.14 -15.35
C SER A 505 13.48 0.94 -15.79
N THR A 506 13.19 -0.25 -16.35
CA THR A 506 11.85 -0.68 -16.71
C THR A 506 11.55 -1.99 -15.98
N TYR A 507 10.39 -2.07 -15.35
CA TYR A 507 9.91 -3.29 -14.73
C TYR A 507 9.35 -4.23 -15.82
N SER A 508 9.70 -5.49 -15.74
CA SER A 508 9.14 -6.54 -16.62
C SER A 508 8.28 -7.48 -15.79
N PRO A 509 7.08 -7.86 -16.28
CA PRO A 509 6.21 -8.79 -15.58
C PRO A 509 6.92 -10.09 -15.19
N VAL A 510 6.78 -10.50 -13.93
CA VAL A 510 7.44 -11.70 -13.39
C VAL A 510 6.43 -12.83 -13.27
N ALA A 511 6.53 -13.84 -14.14
CA ALA A 511 5.77 -15.08 -14.01
C ALA A 511 6.40 -15.94 -12.91
N LEU A 512 5.69 -16.13 -11.80
CA LEU A 512 6.20 -16.86 -10.64
C LEU A 512 6.01 -18.37 -10.75
N LYS A 513 4.86 -18.80 -11.26
CA LYS A 513 4.49 -20.22 -11.31
C LYS A 513 3.33 -20.48 -12.27
N GLN A 514 3.15 -21.75 -12.64
CA GLN A 514 1.97 -22.28 -13.32
C GLN A 514 1.04 -22.86 -12.26
N THR A 515 -0.22 -22.45 -12.22
CA THR A 515 -1.20 -22.90 -11.22
C THR A 515 -2.07 -24.04 -11.74
N VAL A 516 -2.50 -23.94 -12.98
CA VAL A 516 -3.31 -24.96 -13.68
C VAL A 516 -2.89 -25.09 -15.13
N SER A 517 -3.29 -26.17 -15.79
CA SER A 517 -3.10 -26.34 -17.23
C SER A 517 -3.98 -25.37 -18.04
N SER A 518 -3.60 -25.09 -19.29
CA SER A 518 -4.40 -24.25 -20.19
C SER A 518 -5.80 -24.85 -20.47
N SER A 519 -5.93 -26.18 -20.43
CA SER A 519 -7.21 -26.87 -20.60
C SER A 519 -8.14 -26.63 -19.40
N THR A 520 -7.64 -26.75 -18.17
CA THR A 520 -8.40 -26.45 -16.97
C THR A 520 -8.79 -24.97 -16.94
N SER A 521 -7.86 -24.09 -17.28
CA SER A 521 -8.11 -22.65 -17.39
C SER A 521 -9.24 -22.33 -18.38
N ALA A 522 -9.26 -22.98 -19.54
CA ALA A 522 -10.31 -22.78 -20.55
C ALA A 522 -11.70 -23.21 -20.02
N LEU A 523 -11.78 -24.37 -19.35
CA LEU A 523 -13.03 -24.85 -18.75
C LEU A 523 -13.53 -23.92 -17.63
N ILE A 524 -12.65 -23.51 -16.73
CA ILE A 524 -13.03 -22.59 -15.66
C ILE A 524 -13.53 -21.25 -16.22
N ARG A 525 -12.88 -20.74 -17.26
CA ARG A 525 -13.30 -19.50 -17.94
C ARG A 525 -14.70 -19.65 -18.55
N GLU A 526 -14.99 -20.78 -19.20
CA GLU A 526 -16.31 -21.11 -19.76
C GLU A 526 -17.38 -21.17 -18.66
N TYR A 527 -17.12 -21.90 -17.58
CA TYR A 527 -18.09 -22.01 -16.47
C TYR A 527 -18.38 -20.67 -15.79
N LEU A 528 -17.36 -19.82 -15.64
CA LEU A 528 -17.51 -18.49 -15.11
C LEU A 528 -18.28 -17.54 -16.06
N TYR A 529 -18.14 -17.71 -17.35
CA TYR A 529 -18.96 -16.99 -18.34
C TYR A 529 -20.43 -17.40 -18.22
N HIS A 530 -20.73 -18.69 -18.11
CA HIS A 530 -22.10 -19.20 -17.94
C HIS A 530 -22.70 -18.74 -16.60
N THR A 531 -21.89 -18.56 -15.55
CA THR A 531 -22.34 -18.01 -14.28
C THR A 531 -22.90 -16.58 -14.43
N VAL A 532 -22.35 -15.78 -15.36
CA VAL A 532 -22.82 -14.42 -15.65
C VAL A 532 -23.96 -14.41 -16.66
N THR A 533 -23.98 -15.31 -17.60
CA THR A 533 -25.03 -15.32 -18.64
C THR A 533 -26.34 -15.97 -18.18
N SER A 534 -26.27 -16.99 -17.31
CA SER A 534 -27.43 -17.82 -16.93
C SER A 534 -27.47 -18.20 -15.45
N GLY A 535 -26.43 -17.88 -14.67
CA GLY A 535 -26.31 -18.24 -13.26
C GLY A 535 -26.53 -17.06 -12.30
N THR A 536 -25.92 -17.14 -11.14
CA THR A 536 -26.09 -16.21 -10.00
C THR A 536 -25.53 -14.79 -10.22
N ALA A 537 -24.78 -14.54 -11.31
CA ALA A 537 -24.10 -13.27 -11.53
C ALA A 537 -24.65 -12.40 -12.67
N THR A 538 -25.86 -12.68 -13.14
CA THR A 538 -26.50 -11.97 -14.28
C THR A 538 -26.62 -10.46 -14.09
N SER A 539 -26.76 -9.98 -12.86
CA SER A 539 -26.88 -8.54 -12.57
C SER A 539 -25.61 -7.73 -12.83
N ALA A 540 -24.42 -8.38 -12.93
CA ALA A 540 -23.17 -7.70 -13.28
C ALA A 540 -23.04 -7.43 -14.79
N LYS A 541 -23.83 -8.08 -15.63
CA LYS A 541 -23.71 -8.00 -17.09
C LYS A 541 -24.03 -6.60 -17.59
N VAL A 542 -23.12 -6.05 -18.38
CA VAL A 542 -23.37 -4.86 -19.24
C VAL A 542 -23.84 -5.37 -20.60
N ASP A 543 -24.97 -4.87 -21.08
CA ASP A 543 -25.60 -5.34 -22.31
C ASP A 543 -24.71 -5.15 -23.55
N GLY A 544 -24.53 -6.21 -24.31
CA GLY A 544 -23.65 -6.24 -25.49
C GLY A 544 -22.19 -6.61 -25.22
N TYR A 545 -21.81 -6.89 -23.94
CA TYR A 545 -20.42 -7.24 -23.58
C TYR A 545 -20.36 -8.61 -22.90
N SER A 546 -19.37 -9.39 -23.27
CA SER A 546 -19.09 -10.65 -22.59
C SER A 546 -18.34 -10.44 -21.28
N LEU A 547 -18.82 -11.09 -20.23
CA LEU A 547 -18.26 -11.04 -18.88
C LEU A 547 -18.32 -12.43 -18.27
N GLY A 548 -17.21 -12.91 -17.70
CA GLY A 548 -17.20 -14.08 -16.84
C GLY A 548 -16.95 -13.68 -15.38
N GLY A 549 -17.47 -14.43 -14.43
CA GLY A 549 -17.21 -14.10 -13.03
C GLY A 549 -17.94 -14.96 -12.01
N LYS A 550 -17.70 -14.68 -10.72
CA LYS A 550 -18.27 -15.39 -9.58
C LYS A 550 -18.68 -14.44 -8.46
N THR A 551 -19.86 -14.64 -7.94
CA THR A 551 -20.37 -13.98 -6.72
C THR A 551 -19.74 -14.56 -5.47
N GLY A 552 -19.60 -13.74 -4.42
CA GLY A 552 -19.20 -14.14 -3.10
C GLY A 552 -20.14 -13.57 -2.04
N THR A 553 -20.45 -14.39 -1.07
CA THR A 553 -21.16 -13.99 0.15
C THR A 553 -20.54 -14.75 1.32
N ALA A 554 -20.01 -14.02 2.30
CA ALA A 554 -19.40 -14.60 3.47
C ALA A 554 -19.99 -13.96 4.72
N GLN A 555 -20.51 -14.78 5.63
CA GLN A 555 -20.98 -14.34 6.92
C GLN A 555 -19.76 -14.10 7.83
N LYS A 556 -19.69 -12.91 8.43
CA LYS A 556 -18.56 -12.51 9.28
C LYS A 556 -18.68 -13.04 10.72
N TYR A 557 -17.55 -13.16 11.38
CA TYR A 557 -17.51 -13.37 12.82
C TYR A 557 -17.74 -12.04 13.57
N PRO A 558 -18.42 -12.06 14.76
CA PRO A 558 -19.16 -13.20 15.31
C PRO A 558 -20.46 -13.46 14.51
N ARG A 559 -20.74 -14.72 14.15
CA ARG A 559 -21.87 -15.12 13.29
C ARG A 559 -23.24 -14.63 13.84
N ALA A 560 -23.35 -14.46 15.15
CA ALA A 560 -24.57 -13.97 15.80
C ALA A 560 -24.96 -12.54 15.41
N GLU A 561 -24.00 -11.71 14.96
CA GLU A 561 -24.26 -10.35 14.51
C GLU A 561 -24.88 -10.28 13.11
N LYS A 562 -24.87 -11.39 12.38
CA LYS A 562 -25.40 -11.48 11.00
C LYS A 562 -24.85 -10.41 10.07
N ASN A 563 -23.58 -10.04 10.24
CA ASN A 563 -22.86 -9.18 9.31
C ASN A 563 -22.29 -10.00 8.16
N TYR A 564 -22.36 -9.46 6.95
CA TYR A 564 -21.89 -10.13 5.75
C TYR A 564 -20.88 -9.27 5.00
N LEU A 565 -19.98 -9.96 4.30
CA LEU A 565 -19.16 -9.42 3.25
C LEU A 565 -19.70 -10.00 1.94
N VAL A 566 -20.06 -9.11 1.01
CA VAL A 566 -20.53 -9.50 -0.32
C VAL A 566 -19.54 -9.05 -1.37
N SER A 567 -19.38 -9.85 -2.42
CA SER A 567 -18.36 -9.59 -3.42
C SER A 567 -18.74 -10.12 -4.79
N PHE A 568 -18.05 -9.59 -5.80
CA PHE A 568 -18.05 -10.13 -7.16
C PHE A 568 -16.64 -10.04 -7.74
N MET A 569 -16.19 -11.14 -8.35
CA MET A 569 -14.96 -11.21 -9.12
C MET A 569 -15.29 -11.54 -10.56
N GLY A 570 -14.89 -10.67 -11.48
CA GLY A 570 -15.18 -10.81 -12.90
C GLY A 570 -13.98 -10.53 -13.79
N PHE A 571 -14.07 -10.92 -15.05
CA PHE A 571 -13.07 -10.67 -16.08
C PHE A 571 -13.74 -10.44 -17.43
N ALA A 572 -13.16 -9.58 -18.24
CA ALA A 572 -13.65 -9.28 -19.56
C ALA A 572 -12.52 -8.88 -20.53
N PRO A 573 -12.77 -9.02 -21.87
CA PRO A 573 -13.79 -9.84 -22.53
C PRO A 573 -13.59 -11.35 -22.24
N TYR A 574 -14.62 -12.17 -22.47
CA TYR A 574 -14.56 -13.62 -22.21
C TYR A 574 -13.45 -14.33 -22.99
N GLU A 575 -13.37 -14.09 -24.31
CA GLU A 575 -12.42 -14.78 -25.19
C GLU A 575 -10.95 -14.39 -24.90
N ASN A 576 -10.71 -13.10 -24.65
CA ASN A 576 -9.37 -12.57 -24.42
C ASN A 576 -9.38 -11.57 -23.25
N PRO A 577 -9.32 -12.05 -22.01
CA PRO A 577 -9.40 -11.19 -20.82
C PRO A 577 -8.32 -10.12 -20.82
N GLN A 578 -8.76 -8.85 -20.78
CA GLN A 578 -7.90 -7.67 -20.69
C GLN A 578 -7.74 -7.18 -19.26
N PHE A 579 -8.72 -7.45 -18.43
CA PHE A 579 -8.68 -7.17 -17.00
C PHE A 579 -9.46 -8.19 -16.18
N VAL A 580 -9.12 -8.25 -14.91
CA VAL A 580 -9.91 -8.85 -13.84
C VAL A 580 -10.33 -7.73 -12.90
N ILE A 581 -11.57 -7.72 -12.44
CA ILE A 581 -12.10 -6.81 -11.44
C ILE A 581 -12.57 -7.60 -10.23
N TYR A 582 -12.20 -7.14 -9.03
CA TYR A 582 -12.68 -7.70 -7.77
C TYR A 582 -13.30 -6.58 -6.92
N CYS A 583 -14.60 -6.66 -6.71
CA CYS A 583 -15.38 -5.75 -5.88
C CYS A 583 -15.76 -6.44 -4.58
N VAL A 584 -15.50 -5.79 -3.45
CA VAL A 584 -15.84 -6.26 -2.10
C VAL A 584 -16.60 -5.14 -1.37
N ILE A 585 -17.72 -5.48 -0.76
CA ILE A 585 -18.49 -4.60 0.11
C ILE A 585 -18.63 -5.29 1.47
N ASP A 586 -17.96 -4.74 2.45
CA ASP A 586 -17.95 -5.26 3.82
C ASP A 586 -19.02 -4.58 4.65
N THR A 587 -19.96 -5.37 5.17
CA THR A 587 -21.04 -4.92 6.05
C THR A 587 -21.83 -3.75 5.43
N PRO A 588 -22.51 -3.95 4.31
CA PRO A 588 -23.36 -2.93 3.70
C PRO A 588 -24.45 -2.47 4.67
N ASN A 589 -24.76 -1.18 4.66
CA ASN A 589 -25.74 -0.57 5.57
C ASN A 589 -27.19 -0.78 5.07
N VAL A 590 -27.58 -2.05 4.96
CA VAL A 590 -28.88 -2.50 4.45
C VAL A 590 -29.52 -3.49 5.42
N GLU A 591 -30.84 -3.71 5.29
CA GLU A 591 -31.56 -4.66 6.14
C GLU A 591 -31.08 -6.09 5.90
N ASP A 592 -31.03 -6.51 4.65
CA ASP A 592 -30.52 -7.83 4.26
C ASP A 592 -29.17 -7.67 3.55
N GLN A 593 -28.11 -8.02 4.27
CA GLN A 593 -26.74 -7.90 3.81
C GLN A 593 -26.28 -9.09 2.95
N ALA A 594 -27.03 -10.21 2.95
CA ALA A 594 -26.59 -11.47 2.36
C ALA A 594 -26.73 -11.53 0.82
N HIS A 595 -26.94 -10.40 0.15
CA HIS A 595 -27.13 -10.32 -1.29
C HIS A 595 -25.90 -9.82 -2.04
N SER A 596 -25.34 -10.66 -2.91
CA SER A 596 -24.22 -10.28 -3.80
C SER A 596 -24.61 -9.21 -4.85
N SER A 597 -25.91 -8.99 -5.08
CA SER A 597 -26.42 -7.99 -6.03
C SER A 597 -25.86 -6.58 -5.79
N TYR A 598 -25.51 -6.22 -4.57
CA TYR A 598 -24.84 -4.95 -4.24
C TYR A 598 -23.49 -4.84 -4.94
N ALA A 599 -22.66 -5.87 -4.85
CA ALA A 599 -21.35 -5.90 -5.51
C ALA A 599 -21.48 -6.04 -7.04
N LEU A 600 -22.48 -6.81 -7.52
CA LEU A 600 -22.76 -6.97 -8.94
C LEU A 600 -23.17 -5.64 -9.58
N ASN A 601 -24.10 -4.90 -8.96
CA ASN A 601 -24.57 -3.62 -9.45
C ASN A 601 -23.45 -2.57 -9.46
N LEU A 602 -22.66 -2.47 -8.37
CA LEU A 602 -21.51 -1.58 -8.33
C LEU A 602 -20.51 -1.90 -9.44
N THR A 603 -20.19 -3.19 -9.64
CA THR A 603 -19.30 -3.61 -10.72
C THR A 603 -19.87 -3.27 -12.10
N ARG A 604 -21.17 -3.52 -12.35
CA ARG A 604 -21.80 -3.17 -13.62
C ARG A 604 -21.68 -1.67 -13.93
N GLU A 605 -21.93 -0.80 -12.95
CA GLU A 605 -21.82 0.65 -13.14
C GLU A 605 -20.38 1.08 -13.43
N ILE A 606 -19.39 0.48 -12.78
CA ILE A 606 -17.97 0.69 -13.13
C ILE A 606 -17.71 0.26 -14.58
N LEU A 607 -18.13 -0.94 -14.95
CA LEU A 607 -17.86 -1.51 -16.29
C LEU A 607 -18.53 -0.75 -17.43
N LYS A 608 -19.69 -0.15 -17.21
CA LYS A 608 -20.36 0.73 -18.20
C LYS A 608 -19.44 1.86 -18.69
N GLU A 609 -18.61 2.40 -17.80
CA GLU A 609 -17.69 3.50 -18.11
C GLU A 609 -16.29 2.99 -18.50
N VAL A 610 -15.83 1.90 -17.90
CA VAL A 610 -14.51 1.33 -18.17
C VAL A 610 -14.41 0.70 -19.57
N TYR A 611 -15.43 -0.01 -20.05
CA TYR A 611 -15.39 -0.64 -21.36
C TYR A 611 -15.09 0.33 -22.50
N PRO A 612 -15.88 1.43 -22.68
CA PRO A 612 -15.58 2.38 -23.76
C PRO A 612 -14.24 3.10 -23.55
N TYR A 613 -13.84 3.39 -22.31
CA TYR A 613 -12.55 4.02 -22.02
C TYR A 613 -11.37 3.13 -22.43
N MET A 614 -11.43 1.83 -22.10
CA MET A 614 -10.40 0.86 -22.50
C MET A 614 -10.48 0.44 -23.98
N ASN A 615 -11.39 1.02 -24.77
CA ASN A 615 -11.66 0.63 -26.14
C ASN A 615 -12.06 -0.86 -26.28
N ILE A 616 -12.76 -1.39 -25.30
CA ILE A 616 -13.37 -2.72 -25.37
C ILE A 616 -14.71 -2.54 -26.08
N TYR A 617 -14.85 -3.18 -27.22
CA TYR A 617 -16.06 -3.08 -28.05
C TYR A 617 -17.07 -4.18 -27.69
N PRO A 618 -18.37 -3.91 -27.89
CA PRO A 618 -19.39 -4.96 -27.76
C PRO A 618 -19.06 -6.18 -28.60
N ASP A 619 -19.08 -7.35 -27.98
CA ASP A 619 -18.75 -8.66 -28.56
C ASP A 619 -19.93 -9.65 -28.49
N GLU A 620 -21.08 -9.19 -27.98
CA GLU A 620 -22.34 -9.92 -27.93
C GLU A 620 -23.51 -9.10 -28.51
N GLU A 621 -24.60 -9.78 -28.85
CA GLU A 621 -25.85 -9.11 -29.26
C GLU A 621 -26.49 -8.44 -28.05
N LYS A 622 -27.01 -7.23 -28.25
CA LYS A 622 -27.76 -6.52 -27.21
C LYS A 622 -29.13 -7.16 -27.00
N THR A 623 -29.43 -7.47 -25.76
CA THR A 623 -30.69 -8.11 -25.35
C THR A 623 -31.59 -7.20 -24.49
N GLY A 624 -31.07 -6.03 -24.07
CA GLY A 624 -31.75 -5.13 -23.13
C GLY A 624 -31.56 -5.57 -21.66
N VAL A 625 -30.69 -6.55 -21.38
CA VAL A 625 -30.44 -7.03 -20.00
C VAL A 625 -29.85 -5.89 -19.15
N ASN A 626 -30.42 -5.67 -17.98
CA ASN A 626 -30.03 -4.61 -17.04
C ASN A 626 -30.12 -3.18 -17.60
N GLU A 627 -30.78 -2.95 -18.75
CA GLU A 627 -31.00 -1.61 -19.31
C GLU A 627 -31.81 -0.76 -18.32
N GLY A 628 -31.36 0.47 -18.06
CA GLY A 628 -32.02 1.42 -17.15
C GLY A 628 -31.88 1.12 -15.65
N LYS A 629 -31.18 0.06 -15.27
CA LYS A 629 -30.82 -0.20 -13.85
C LYS A 629 -29.61 0.66 -13.45
N ASP A 630 -29.67 1.20 -12.25
CA ASP A 630 -28.59 1.97 -11.62
C ASP A 630 -27.87 1.17 -10.52
N ILE A 631 -27.00 1.84 -9.76
CA ILE A 631 -26.21 1.26 -8.68
C ILE A 631 -27.08 0.69 -7.54
N THR A 632 -28.28 1.21 -7.36
CA THR A 632 -29.22 0.75 -6.34
C THR A 632 -30.05 -0.45 -6.81
N GLY A 633 -30.10 -0.67 -8.13
CA GLY A 633 -30.83 -1.70 -8.85
C GLY A 633 -31.97 -2.34 -8.08
N ALA A 634 -33.21 -2.29 -8.53
CA ALA A 634 -34.26 -3.00 -7.84
C ALA A 634 -33.77 -4.43 -7.57
N VAL A 635 -33.74 -4.84 -6.31
CA VAL A 635 -33.42 -6.22 -5.89
C VAL A 635 -34.34 -7.14 -6.68
N GLY A 636 -33.81 -7.77 -7.72
CA GLY A 636 -34.58 -8.73 -8.50
C GLY A 636 -34.91 -9.89 -7.59
N HIS A 637 -36.14 -10.36 -7.65
CA HIS A 637 -36.62 -11.50 -6.87
C HIS A 637 -35.89 -12.83 -7.17
N ASP A 638 -34.79 -12.79 -7.93
CA ASP A 638 -34.05 -13.98 -8.35
C ASP A 638 -32.96 -14.43 -7.36
N ASP A 639 -32.59 -13.59 -6.40
CA ASP A 639 -31.80 -14.05 -5.25
C ASP A 639 -32.74 -14.71 -4.25
N ALA A 640 -32.80 -16.05 -4.29
CA ALA A 640 -33.62 -16.88 -3.44
C ALA A 640 -33.59 -16.39 -1.99
N GLN A 641 -34.77 -16.08 -1.46
CA GLN A 641 -34.98 -15.68 -0.08
C GLN A 641 -34.24 -16.64 0.84
N LEU A 642 -33.19 -16.19 1.50
CA LEU A 642 -32.66 -16.81 2.69
C LEU A 642 -33.72 -16.62 3.79
N GLN A 643 -34.77 -17.45 3.79
CA GLN A 643 -35.68 -17.49 4.92
C GLN A 643 -34.94 -18.06 6.13
N ASP A 644 -34.59 -17.16 7.02
CA ASP A 644 -34.15 -17.45 8.38
C ASP A 644 -35.29 -18.12 9.17
N GLU A 645 -35.41 -19.43 9.08
CA GLU A 645 -36.08 -20.18 10.12
C GLU A 645 -35.02 -20.80 11.03
N ASN A 646 -35.00 -20.35 12.26
CA ASN A 646 -34.23 -20.78 13.40
C ASN A 646 -33.67 -22.21 13.29
N GLY A 647 -32.41 -22.34 13.03
CA GLY A 647 -31.67 -23.58 13.19
C GLY A 647 -30.25 -23.20 13.57
N ASP A 648 -29.99 -23.16 14.86
CA ASP A 648 -28.69 -23.11 15.49
C ASP A 648 -27.82 -24.25 14.96
N GLY A 649 -27.13 -23.99 13.87
CA GLY A 649 -26.01 -24.79 13.39
C GLY A 649 -24.73 -24.24 14.01
N SER A 650 -24.60 -24.35 15.32
CA SER A 650 -23.38 -24.03 16.02
C SER A 650 -22.28 -24.95 15.53
N ILE A 651 -21.50 -24.49 14.54
CA ILE A 651 -20.14 -24.98 14.34
C ILE A 651 -19.42 -24.65 15.64
N GLN A 652 -19.04 -25.67 16.41
CA GLN A 652 -18.21 -25.45 17.58
C GLN A 652 -16.96 -24.67 17.12
N ASP A 653 -16.80 -23.52 17.69
CA ASP A 653 -15.67 -22.61 17.45
C ASP A 653 -14.33 -23.33 17.64
N ASN A 654 -13.78 -23.87 16.56
CA ASN A 654 -12.35 -24.06 16.47
C ASN A 654 -11.78 -22.75 15.97
N GLN A 655 -11.65 -21.78 16.88
CA GLN A 655 -11.05 -20.49 16.62
C GLN A 655 -9.66 -20.69 16.02
N ILE A 656 -9.49 -20.27 14.78
CA ILE A 656 -8.20 -19.75 14.33
C ILE A 656 -7.99 -18.48 15.17
N PRO A 657 -6.91 -18.34 15.94
CA PRO A 657 -6.71 -17.14 16.75
C PRO A 657 -6.76 -15.93 15.82
N GLU A 658 -7.68 -15.00 16.05
CA GLU A 658 -7.62 -13.67 15.47
C GLU A 658 -6.34 -12.99 15.96
N GLU A 659 -5.29 -13.02 15.16
CA GLU A 659 -4.21 -12.08 15.31
C GLU A 659 -4.69 -10.73 14.78
N THR A 660 -5.03 -9.85 15.69
CA THR A 660 -5.31 -8.44 15.39
C THR A 660 -4.08 -7.85 14.72
N PRO A 661 -4.14 -7.32 13.50
CA PRO A 661 -3.02 -6.65 12.86
C PRO A 661 -2.62 -5.43 13.70
N GLY A 662 -1.53 -5.51 14.43
CA GLY A 662 -1.04 -4.37 15.20
C GLY A 662 -0.36 -4.62 16.54
N GLN A 663 -0.20 -5.87 16.99
CA GLN A 663 0.43 -6.13 18.30
C GLN A 663 1.84 -6.73 18.25
N GLU A 664 2.43 -7.00 17.09
CA GLU A 664 3.77 -7.59 17.01
C GLU A 664 4.93 -6.64 17.31
N ASN A 665 4.72 -5.38 17.63
CA ASN A 665 5.81 -4.44 17.91
C ASN A 665 5.86 -3.93 19.36
N ARG A 666 5.26 -4.62 20.33
CA ARG A 666 5.29 -4.16 21.75
C ARG A 666 5.76 -5.18 22.79
N GLN A 667 6.33 -6.31 22.40
CA GLN A 667 6.81 -7.30 23.40
C GLN A 667 8.33 -7.38 23.61
N ASN A 668 9.11 -6.40 23.19
CA ASN A 668 10.53 -6.31 23.58
C ASN A 668 10.85 -4.97 24.27
N GLY A 669 10.21 -4.68 25.39
CA GLY A 669 10.49 -3.42 26.07
C GLY A 669 9.86 -3.23 27.44
N GLN A 670 9.63 -4.30 28.19
CA GLN A 670 9.31 -4.18 29.62
C GLN A 670 9.74 -5.43 30.36
N ASP A 671 10.96 -5.42 30.84
CA ASP A 671 11.41 -6.02 32.08
C ASP A 671 12.83 -5.54 32.38
N SER A 672 12.92 -4.45 33.12
CA SER A 672 13.92 -4.20 34.16
C SER A 672 13.69 -2.79 34.74
N GLN A 673 12.81 -2.72 35.72
CA GLN A 673 12.95 -1.76 36.81
C GLN A 673 13.62 -2.53 37.96
N GLY A 674 14.77 -2.05 38.36
CA GLY A 674 15.50 -2.60 39.49
C GLY A 674 16.84 -1.92 39.66
N GLU A 675 16.84 -0.82 40.42
CA GLU A 675 17.91 -0.31 41.27
C GLU A 675 19.16 0.32 40.65
N GLN A 676 19.34 1.55 41.10
CA GLN A 676 20.46 2.48 41.18
C GLN A 676 21.80 1.78 41.45
N ASP A 677 22.86 2.23 40.75
CA ASP A 677 23.96 2.91 41.40
C ASP A 677 24.85 3.60 40.35
N GLU A 678 25.32 4.78 40.77
CA GLU A 678 26.23 5.69 40.12
C GLU A 678 27.56 5.00 39.76
N GLN A 679 28.18 5.34 38.62
CA GLN A 679 29.50 5.95 38.50
C GLN A 679 29.99 5.98 37.06
N ASP A 680 30.35 7.20 36.65
CA ASP A 680 31.33 7.66 35.67
C ASP A 680 32.13 6.63 34.86
N GLU A 681 32.19 6.84 33.54
CA GLU A 681 33.37 7.15 32.74
C GLU A 681 33.22 6.76 31.27
N GLN A 682 33.32 7.79 30.42
CA GLN A 682 34.09 7.93 29.18
C GLN A 682 33.93 6.89 28.04
N ASP A 683 33.55 7.47 26.89
CA ASP A 683 34.06 7.24 25.53
C ASP A 683 34.13 5.83 24.96
N ASP A 684 33.30 5.55 24.00
CA ASP A 684 33.79 5.21 22.64
C ASP A 684 32.68 5.18 21.61
N PRO A 685 32.82 5.79 20.43
CA PRO A 685 31.91 5.68 19.33
C PRO A 685 32.46 4.64 18.35
N ASP A 686 31.72 3.58 18.08
CA ASP A 686 31.79 2.80 16.85
C ASP A 686 31.00 1.50 16.97
N ASN A 687 29.83 1.42 16.35
CA ASN A 687 29.47 0.25 15.55
C ASN A 687 28.24 0.51 14.67
N PRO A 688 28.36 0.32 13.37
CA PRO A 688 27.24 0.29 12.46
C PRO A 688 26.84 -1.16 12.18
N GLU A 689 25.59 -1.50 12.43
CA GLU A 689 24.85 -2.48 11.61
C GLU A 689 23.40 -2.03 11.47
#